data_59e38ad3a53dae3362d78ce677061e1d
#
_entry.id   59e38ad3a53dae3362d78ce677061e1d
#
_cell.length_a   1.000
_cell.length_b   1.000
_cell.length_c   1.000
_cell.angle_alpha   90.00
_cell.angle_beta   90.00
_cell.angle_gamma   90.00
#
_symmetry.space_group_name_H-M   'P 1'
#
loop_
_entity.id
_entity.type
_entity.pdbx_description
1 polymer ?
#
loop_
_entity_poly.entity_id
_entity_poly.type
_entity_poly.pdbx_seq_one_letter_code
_entity_poly.pdbx_strand_id
1 'polypeptide(L)'
;MSPGRPWPLGATICPDPTTPDSTTSAGDGSEGVNFAVWAPDAHGVDLCLFDASGTHEQRRLGLSACNEGVWHGWVAGLGEGCVYGWRVHGPWAPERGHRFNPAKLLLDPYAQEVVGRYAEHEEGDLARYLGHDAQEPSLPDGRDNAAIALKARVLPRVVADLGHQPLVPRSRTVLYEVHVRSLTRLHPDIPPELQGSYAALAHPAMLAHYRELGITTLSLLPVHARADEERLQRLGLSNHWGYSSIGFFAPEPRYWSGLPGTSPSTEFRAAVHSLHQAGIEVVLDVVYNHSAETDEHGPTLSMRGLANARYYRLDPADPSRYLNWTGCGNVLDLGEPRVVQLVLDSLRHWVLSYGVDGFRFDLATVLGRGAGGGFHRAAPFFAALQADPVLARVKWIAEPWDLGPQGYQLGGFPPGWLEWNDQYRDTLRAWWLRGGADRGMFAHRFAASSGQFHHSARDPGASVNFIAAHDGFTLRDLVSYDHKHNEPNGEHNHDGHHHNSSWNCGVEGPSADPTVQALRARLQRALLASLAVSMGTPMLLAGDELGHSQRGNNNAYCQDNPITWLDWPEADGELVRFVGHWMGLRTAHPALRIPRWLRGGLGDHHDGNGHLPAGMVERRRQPRRPDVIWWHPDGRALQGADWSGCTQRAMAIQLSDPRDPQAASALLLLQPDSTPCRFRLPPGQWVAAAASHTPEGAPDAACTPTPDGWLEIPAQSLILMLDKPIGPGEDAHVAPEPLTATGATPAVPGP
;
A
#
# COMPACT_ATOMS: atom_id res chain seq x y z
N MET A 1 36.98 -18.72 -13.58
CA MET A 1 35.49 -18.82 -13.69
C MET A 1 35.17 -20.22 -14.18
N SER A 2 34.26 -20.92 -13.48
CA SER A 2 33.66 -22.18 -13.94
C SER A 2 32.24 -21.93 -14.48
N PRO A 3 31.59 -22.91 -15.13
CA PRO A 3 30.23 -22.73 -15.66
C PRO A 3 29.21 -22.28 -14.65
N GLY A 4 29.34 -22.65 -13.38
CA GLY A 4 28.35 -22.30 -12.34
C GLY A 4 27.00 -23.01 -12.47
N ARG A 5 25.93 -22.41 -11.90
CA ARG A 5 24.55 -22.93 -11.95
C ARG A 5 23.58 -21.86 -12.50
N PRO A 6 22.54 -22.26 -13.25
CA PRO A 6 21.52 -21.30 -13.74
C PRO A 6 20.60 -20.77 -12.64
N TRP A 7 20.65 -21.36 -11.44
CA TRP A 7 19.78 -21.02 -10.29
C TRP A 7 20.53 -20.96 -8.97
N PRO A 8 20.10 -20.07 -8.05
CA PRO A 8 19.09 -19.02 -8.25
C PRO A 8 19.60 -17.90 -9.16
N LEU A 9 18.68 -17.07 -9.71
CA LEU A 9 19.03 -15.87 -10.46
C LEU A 9 19.66 -14.82 -9.52
N GLY A 10 20.45 -13.90 -10.10
CA GLY A 10 21.24 -12.91 -9.35
C GLY A 10 22.61 -13.46 -8.95
N ALA A 11 23.18 -12.86 -7.88
CA ALA A 11 24.47 -13.25 -7.32
C ALA A 11 24.31 -14.05 -6.04
N THR A 12 24.96 -15.20 -5.92
CA THR A 12 24.88 -16.09 -4.76
C THR A 12 26.26 -16.48 -4.28
N ILE A 13 26.61 -16.17 -3.05
CA ILE A 13 27.86 -16.64 -2.40
C ILE A 13 27.71 -18.14 -2.13
N CYS A 14 28.61 -18.96 -2.68
CA CYS A 14 28.60 -20.40 -2.51
C CYS A 14 29.97 -21.02 -2.87
N PRO A 15 30.28 -22.24 -2.38
CA PRO A 15 31.38 -23.05 -2.91
C PRO A 15 31.19 -23.31 -4.41
N ASP A 16 32.27 -23.74 -5.10
CA ASP A 16 32.18 -24.07 -6.52
C ASP A 16 31.13 -25.15 -6.78
N PRO A 17 30.03 -24.81 -7.49
CA PRO A 17 28.90 -25.74 -7.68
C PRO A 17 29.20 -26.87 -8.65
N THR A 18 30.34 -26.84 -9.33
CA THR A 18 30.79 -27.88 -10.29
C THR A 18 31.64 -28.95 -9.64
N THR A 19 32.13 -28.74 -8.40
CA THR A 19 32.84 -29.78 -7.66
C THR A 19 31.83 -30.74 -7.00
N PRO A 20 31.99 -32.07 -7.21
CA PRO A 20 31.14 -33.03 -6.49
C PRO A 20 31.28 -32.84 -4.96
N ASP A 21 30.18 -32.99 -4.22
CA ASP A 21 30.18 -32.99 -2.78
C ASP A 21 31.30 -33.92 -2.22
N SER A 22 32.43 -33.36 -1.85
CA SER A 22 33.39 -34.05 -1.06
C SER A 22 32.91 -34.03 0.41
N THR A 23 32.19 -35.08 0.78
CA THR A 23 31.73 -35.32 2.16
C THR A 23 32.88 -35.61 3.13
N THR A 24 34.11 -35.19 2.83
CA THR A 24 35.27 -35.44 3.71
C THR A 24 36.18 -34.21 3.79
N SER A 25 36.31 -33.75 5.00
CA SER A 25 37.34 -32.86 5.56
C SER A 25 37.25 -31.36 5.27
N ALA A 26 37.29 -30.60 6.37
CA ALA A 26 37.59 -29.18 6.42
C ALA A 26 38.94 -28.90 5.72
N GLY A 27 38.89 -28.28 4.56
CA GLY A 27 40.10 -27.85 3.87
C GLY A 27 39.88 -27.63 2.35
N ASP A 28 39.84 -26.36 1.96
CA ASP A 28 40.08 -25.88 0.59
C ASP A 28 38.91 -25.87 -0.41
N GLY A 29 37.68 -25.76 0.03
CA GLY A 29 36.62 -25.31 -0.86
C GLY A 29 36.74 -23.81 -1.07
N SER A 30 37.32 -23.36 -2.22
CA SER A 30 37.37 -21.94 -2.53
C SER A 30 35.97 -21.35 -2.57
N GLU A 31 35.69 -20.42 -1.65
CA GLU A 31 34.45 -19.62 -1.71
C GLU A 31 34.47 -18.73 -2.95
N GLY A 32 33.30 -18.51 -3.52
CA GLY A 32 33.11 -17.65 -4.68
C GLY A 32 31.66 -17.22 -4.82
N VAL A 33 31.37 -16.60 -5.94
CA VAL A 33 30.02 -16.13 -6.25
C VAL A 33 29.54 -16.75 -7.54
N ASN A 34 28.36 -17.35 -7.50
CA ASN A 34 27.61 -17.76 -8.68
C ASN A 34 26.75 -16.59 -9.16
N PHE A 35 26.88 -16.25 -10.42
CA PHE A 35 26.12 -15.20 -11.10
C PHE A 35 25.22 -15.85 -12.15
N ALA A 36 23.95 -15.45 -12.19
CA ALA A 36 22.98 -15.96 -13.15
C ALA A 36 22.00 -14.87 -13.56
N VAL A 37 21.80 -14.67 -14.88
CA VAL A 37 20.90 -13.66 -15.43
C VAL A 37 20.10 -14.22 -16.60
N TRP A 38 18.81 -13.89 -16.67
CA TRP A 38 17.95 -14.31 -17.77
C TRP A 38 18.00 -13.30 -18.92
N ALA A 39 18.53 -13.74 -20.05
CA ALA A 39 18.61 -12.98 -21.29
C ALA A 39 18.49 -13.94 -22.50
N PRO A 40 17.27 -14.47 -22.79
CA PRO A 40 17.07 -15.59 -23.70
C PRO A 40 17.42 -15.28 -25.17
N ASP A 41 17.25 -14.03 -25.56
CA ASP A 41 17.47 -13.59 -26.94
C ASP A 41 18.90 -13.01 -27.16
N ALA A 42 19.77 -13.07 -26.12
CA ALA A 42 21.15 -12.61 -26.19
C ALA A 42 22.06 -13.59 -26.93
N HIS A 43 23.07 -13.05 -27.59
CA HIS A 43 24.15 -13.83 -28.22
C HIS A 43 25.37 -14.05 -27.30
N GLY A 44 25.44 -13.26 -26.21
CA GLY A 44 26.48 -13.31 -25.18
C GLY A 44 26.20 -12.36 -24.05
N VAL A 45 26.72 -12.67 -22.88
CA VAL A 45 26.60 -11.84 -21.66
C VAL A 45 27.97 -11.73 -21.00
N ASP A 46 28.39 -10.52 -20.70
CA ASP A 46 29.57 -10.20 -19.91
C ASP A 46 29.19 -9.80 -18.48
N LEU A 47 29.85 -10.44 -17.51
CA LEU A 47 29.90 -10.01 -16.12
C LEU A 47 31.00 -8.95 -15.99
N CYS A 48 30.62 -7.74 -15.60
CA CYS A 48 31.55 -6.64 -15.33
C CYS A 48 31.71 -6.47 -13.82
N LEU A 49 32.94 -6.56 -13.32
CA LEU A 49 33.27 -6.40 -11.89
C LEU A 49 33.92 -5.03 -11.68
N PHE A 50 33.53 -4.37 -10.62
CA PHE A 50 33.96 -3.01 -10.31
C PHE A 50 34.72 -2.94 -8.97
N ASP A 51 35.37 -1.81 -8.75
CA ASP A 51 35.91 -1.42 -7.43
C ASP A 51 34.74 -1.21 -6.44
N ALA A 52 35.07 -1.07 -5.15
CA ALA A 52 34.06 -0.92 -4.10
C ALA A 52 33.18 0.32 -4.26
N SER A 53 33.68 1.36 -4.94
CA SER A 53 32.92 2.57 -5.26
C SER A 53 31.94 2.40 -6.41
N GLY A 54 32.16 1.39 -7.26
CA GLY A 54 31.40 1.15 -8.48
C GLY A 54 31.78 2.06 -9.66
N THR A 55 32.87 2.84 -9.56
CA THR A 55 33.26 3.79 -10.61
C THR A 55 34.20 3.23 -11.66
N HIS A 56 35.07 2.26 -11.27
CA HIS A 56 36.08 1.71 -12.18
C HIS A 56 35.84 0.23 -12.44
N GLU A 57 35.62 -0.13 -13.72
CA GLU A 57 35.57 -1.53 -14.16
C GLU A 57 36.94 -2.18 -14.02
N GLN A 58 37.07 -3.19 -13.17
CA GLN A 58 38.33 -3.90 -12.91
C GLN A 58 38.50 -5.13 -13.78
N ARG A 59 37.42 -5.86 -14.05
CA ARG A 59 37.43 -7.10 -14.82
C ARG A 59 36.14 -7.25 -15.61
N ARG A 60 36.27 -7.83 -16.81
CA ARG A 60 35.13 -8.25 -17.63
C ARG A 60 35.30 -9.73 -17.97
N LEU A 61 34.23 -10.51 -17.75
CA LEU A 61 34.24 -11.97 -17.90
C LEU A 61 33.03 -12.38 -18.74
N GLY A 62 33.28 -12.90 -19.95
CA GLY A 62 32.23 -13.47 -20.79
C GLY A 62 31.70 -14.76 -20.19
N LEU A 63 30.38 -14.85 -19.98
CA LEU A 63 29.72 -16.07 -19.49
C LEU A 63 29.69 -17.11 -20.60
N SER A 64 30.16 -18.33 -20.32
CA SER A 64 30.28 -19.41 -21.30
C SER A 64 29.16 -20.45 -21.23
N ALA A 65 28.36 -20.42 -20.16
CA ALA A 65 27.25 -21.36 -19.93
C ALA A 65 25.89 -20.65 -20.03
N CYS A 66 24.98 -21.25 -20.78
CA CYS A 66 23.61 -20.79 -20.95
C CYS A 66 22.64 -21.98 -20.92
N ASN A 67 21.67 -21.97 -20.04
CA ASN A 67 20.61 -22.99 -19.92
C ASN A 67 19.25 -22.32 -20.01
N GLU A 68 18.45 -22.66 -21.02
CA GLU A 68 17.08 -22.09 -21.20
C GLU A 68 17.05 -20.56 -21.17
N GLY A 69 18.05 -19.89 -21.76
CA GLY A 69 18.18 -18.44 -21.79
C GLY A 69 18.71 -17.82 -20.49
N VAL A 70 19.10 -18.63 -19.51
CA VAL A 70 19.82 -18.17 -18.31
C VAL A 70 21.31 -18.31 -18.51
N TRP A 71 22.01 -17.19 -18.60
CA TRP A 71 23.48 -17.10 -18.68
C TRP A 71 24.04 -17.15 -17.25
N HIS A 72 25.08 -17.98 -17.03
CA HIS A 72 25.61 -18.17 -15.70
C HIS A 72 27.09 -18.50 -15.66
N GLY A 73 27.73 -18.23 -14.53
CA GLY A 73 29.13 -18.55 -14.25
C GLY A 73 29.47 -18.38 -12.77
N TRP A 74 30.36 -19.21 -12.25
CA TRP A 74 30.89 -19.09 -10.92
C TRP A 74 32.30 -18.52 -10.92
N VAL A 75 32.60 -17.56 -10.04
CA VAL A 75 33.89 -16.87 -9.96
C VAL A 75 34.52 -17.07 -8.59
N ALA A 76 35.66 -17.73 -8.53
CA ALA A 76 36.41 -17.96 -7.30
C ALA A 76 36.94 -16.66 -6.69
N GLY A 77 37.03 -16.61 -5.36
CA GLY A 77 37.65 -15.52 -4.60
C GLY A 77 36.85 -14.23 -4.58
N LEU A 78 35.60 -14.26 -5.05
CA LEU A 78 34.63 -13.19 -4.83
C LEU A 78 33.75 -13.52 -3.63
N GLY A 79 33.20 -12.49 -2.98
CA GLY A 79 32.34 -12.64 -1.81
C GLY A 79 31.46 -11.42 -1.59
N GLU A 80 31.05 -11.23 -0.35
CA GLU A 80 30.29 -10.07 0.10
C GLU A 80 30.97 -8.75 -0.28
N GLY A 81 30.18 -7.76 -0.69
CA GLY A 81 30.67 -6.42 -1.05
C GLY A 81 31.14 -6.29 -2.50
N CYS A 82 31.28 -7.40 -3.26
CA CYS A 82 31.63 -7.35 -4.68
C CYS A 82 30.58 -6.53 -5.45
N VAL A 83 31.03 -5.57 -6.27
CA VAL A 83 30.17 -4.71 -7.10
C VAL A 83 30.23 -5.18 -8.54
N TYR A 84 29.05 -5.34 -9.18
CA TYR A 84 28.95 -5.88 -10.53
C TYR A 84 27.79 -5.30 -11.33
N GLY A 85 27.84 -5.54 -12.64
CA GLY A 85 26.77 -5.28 -13.59
C GLY A 85 26.91 -6.12 -14.84
N TRP A 86 25.95 -6.01 -15.75
CA TRP A 86 25.88 -6.83 -16.95
C TRP A 86 26.08 -6.01 -18.22
N ARG A 87 26.79 -6.58 -19.22
CA ARG A 87 26.71 -6.11 -20.60
C ARG A 87 26.21 -7.26 -21.47
N VAL A 88 25.24 -6.94 -22.32
CA VAL A 88 24.55 -7.99 -23.10
C VAL A 88 24.69 -7.72 -24.57
N HIS A 89 25.13 -8.74 -25.31
CA HIS A 89 25.30 -8.72 -26.73
C HIS A 89 24.12 -9.39 -27.42
N GLY A 90 23.55 -8.74 -28.41
CA GLY A 90 22.40 -9.23 -29.17
C GLY A 90 21.99 -8.27 -30.27
N PRO A 91 20.88 -8.52 -30.97
CA PRO A 91 20.43 -7.68 -32.05
C PRO A 91 19.94 -6.31 -31.54
N TRP A 92 20.35 -5.24 -32.23
CA TRP A 92 19.69 -3.96 -32.17
C TRP A 92 18.65 -3.91 -33.29
N ALA A 93 17.40 -4.15 -32.97
CA ALA A 93 16.27 -4.21 -33.89
C ALA A 93 14.98 -3.75 -33.19
N PRO A 94 14.87 -2.42 -32.87
CA PRO A 94 13.74 -1.88 -32.13
C PRO A 94 12.39 -2.21 -32.76
N GLU A 95 12.31 -2.26 -34.10
CA GLU A 95 11.11 -2.63 -34.88
C GLU A 95 10.63 -4.07 -34.61
N ARG A 96 11.48 -4.91 -33.99
CA ARG A 96 11.15 -6.26 -33.51
C ARG A 96 11.19 -6.37 -32.00
N GLY A 97 11.33 -5.25 -31.31
CA GLY A 97 11.39 -5.17 -29.86
C GLY A 97 12.75 -5.49 -29.23
N HIS A 98 13.82 -5.67 -30.01
CA HIS A 98 15.15 -5.97 -29.50
C HIS A 98 16.00 -4.70 -29.34
N ARG A 99 16.53 -4.49 -28.12
CA ARG A 99 17.28 -3.28 -27.75
C ARG A 99 18.59 -3.59 -27.03
N PHE A 100 19.30 -4.64 -27.51
CA PHE A 100 20.61 -5.00 -26.96
C PHE A 100 21.66 -3.96 -27.32
N ASN A 101 22.39 -3.45 -26.32
CA ASN A 101 23.47 -2.50 -26.54
C ASN A 101 24.61 -2.76 -25.54
N PRO A 102 25.73 -3.43 -25.95
CA PRO A 102 26.81 -3.73 -25.03
C PRO A 102 27.61 -2.51 -24.55
N ALA A 103 27.39 -1.32 -25.11
CA ALA A 103 27.92 -0.07 -24.57
C ALA A 103 27.23 0.35 -23.26
N LYS A 104 26.05 -0.22 -22.94
CA LYS A 104 25.30 0.08 -21.73
C LYS A 104 25.53 -0.99 -20.67
N LEU A 105 26.00 -0.55 -19.49
CA LEU A 105 26.03 -1.40 -18.31
C LEU A 105 24.63 -1.45 -17.69
N LEU A 106 24.18 -2.65 -17.35
CA LEU A 106 22.83 -2.94 -16.86
C LEU A 106 22.87 -3.39 -15.40
N LEU A 107 21.94 -2.87 -14.61
CA LEU A 107 21.67 -3.36 -13.26
C LEU A 107 21.07 -4.77 -13.34
N ASP A 108 21.50 -5.65 -12.45
CA ASP A 108 20.87 -6.96 -12.28
C ASP A 108 19.43 -6.78 -11.74
N PRO A 109 18.39 -7.35 -12.37
CA PRO A 109 17.03 -7.32 -11.84
C PRO A 109 16.88 -7.93 -10.44
N TYR A 110 17.80 -8.81 -10.03
CA TYR A 110 17.87 -9.44 -8.71
C TYR A 110 18.83 -8.73 -7.75
N ALA A 111 19.25 -7.50 -8.03
CA ALA A 111 20.13 -6.72 -7.16
C ALA A 111 19.48 -6.48 -5.80
N GLN A 112 20.12 -6.96 -4.72
CA GLN A 112 19.64 -6.77 -3.33
C GLN A 112 20.15 -5.46 -2.71
N GLU A 113 21.16 -4.84 -3.29
CA GLU A 113 21.65 -3.50 -3.00
C GLU A 113 22.09 -2.82 -4.29
N VAL A 114 21.65 -1.58 -4.47
CA VAL A 114 22.02 -0.77 -5.63
C VAL A 114 23.13 0.19 -5.25
N VAL A 115 24.20 0.21 -6.05
CA VAL A 115 25.34 1.13 -5.93
C VAL A 115 25.25 2.16 -7.03
N GLY A 116 25.43 3.42 -6.69
CA GLY A 116 25.26 4.55 -7.61
C GLY A 116 23.84 5.09 -7.63
N ARG A 117 23.63 6.11 -8.44
CA ARG A 117 22.33 6.78 -8.61
C ARG A 117 22.13 7.11 -10.08
N TYR A 118 20.93 6.89 -10.60
CA TYR A 118 20.54 7.44 -11.89
C TYR A 118 20.33 8.94 -11.73
N ALA A 119 21.32 9.72 -12.12
CA ALA A 119 21.32 11.17 -11.98
C ALA A 119 22.24 11.83 -13.02
N GLU A 120 22.00 13.10 -13.31
CA GLU A 120 22.94 13.94 -14.02
C GLU A 120 23.98 14.43 -13.02
N HIS A 121 25.21 13.90 -13.11
CA HIS A 121 26.36 14.34 -12.30
C HIS A 121 27.17 15.40 -13.04
N GLU A 122 27.26 15.27 -14.37
CA GLU A 122 27.83 16.20 -15.31
C GLU A 122 26.87 16.42 -16.47
N GLU A 123 26.94 17.60 -17.10
CA GLU A 123 26.07 17.93 -18.24
C GLU A 123 26.16 16.85 -19.35
N GLY A 124 25.00 16.29 -19.72
CA GLY A 124 24.87 15.27 -20.74
C GLY A 124 24.99 13.83 -20.25
N ASP A 125 25.18 13.58 -18.95
CA ASP A 125 25.25 12.22 -18.40
C ASP A 125 23.96 11.42 -18.63
N LEU A 126 22.79 12.06 -18.46
CA LEU A 126 21.51 11.38 -18.69
C LEU A 126 21.39 10.82 -20.10
N ALA A 127 21.89 11.52 -21.11
CA ALA A 127 21.91 11.04 -22.49
C ALA A 127 22.78 9.78 -22.67
N ARG A 128 23.75 9.51 -21.78
CA ARG A 128 24.60 8.31 -21.82
C ARG A 128 23.88 7.05 -21.37
N TYR A 129 22.72 7.19 -20.69
CA TYR A 129 21.89 6.04 -20.32
C TYR A 129 20.94 5.59 -21.43
N LEU A 130 20.76 6.39 -22.49
CA LEU A 130 19.91 6.01 -23.61
C LEU A 130 20.55 4.84 -24.36
N GLY A 131 19.76 3.82 -24.66
CA GLY A 131 20.21 2.69 -25.47
C GLY A 131 20.34 3.04 -26.95
N HIS A 132 19.56 4.02 -27.42
CA HIS A 132 19.51 4.53 -28.79
C HIS A 132 20.29 5.84 -28.92
N ASP A 133 20.72 6.15 -30.12
CA ASP A 133 21.28 7.47 -30.43
C ASP A 133 20.19 8.54 -30.34
N ALA A 134 20.52 9.67 -29.69
CA ALA A 134 19.56 10.73 -29.42
C ALA A 134 19.07 11.47 -30.68
N GLN A 135 19.86 11.45 -31.78
CA GLN A 135 19.54 12.10 -33.05
C GLN A 135 18.93 11.13 -34.06
N GLU A 136 19.36 9.86 -34.00
CA GLU A 136 18.86 8.80 -34.88
C GLU A 136 18.45 7.57 -34.06
N PRO A 137 17.21 7.55 -33.47
CA PRO A 137 16.76 6.50 -32.55
C PRO A 137 16.73 5.07 -33.12
N SER A 138 16.86 4.93 -34.43
CA SER A 138 17.03 3.63 -35.10
C SER A 138 18.40 2.99 -34.86
N LEU A 139 19.42 3.78 -34.48
CA LEU A 139 20.77 3.33 -34.19
C LEU A 139 21.02 3.20 -32.67
N PRO A 140 21.93 2.26 -32.27
CA PRO A 140 22.35 2.18 -30.88
C PRO A 140 23.33 3.30 -30.54
N ASP A 141 23.22 3.84 -29.31
CA ASP A 141 24.20 4.79 -28.80
C ASP A 141 25.51 4.08 -28.39
N GLY A 142 26.61 4.47 -28.98
CA GLY A 142 27.93 3.86 -28.72
C GLY A 142 28.65 4.39 -27.47
N ARG A 143 28.14 5.34 -26.76
CA ARG A 143 28.79 5.91 -25.55
C ARG A 143 28.73 4.94 -24.38
N ASP A 144 29.86 4.69 -23.73
CA ASP A 144 29.94 3.87 -22.53
C ASP A 144 29.39 4.63 -21.32
N ASN A 145 28.54 3.96 -20.52
CA ASN A 145 27.96 4.53 -19.31
C ASN A 145 28.48 3.87 -18.02
N ALA A 146 29.45 2.95 -18.09
CA ALA A 146 29.84 2.13 -16.93
C ALA A 146 30.24 2.94 -15.70
N ALA A 147 30.90 4.09 -15.86
CA ALA A 147 31.32 4.91 -14.74
C ALA A 147 30.15 5.45 -13.90
N ILE A 148 29.00 5.72 -14.55
CA ILE A 148 27.83 6.37 -13.93
C ILE A 148 26.64 5.43 -13.73
N ALA A 149 26.60 4.28 -14.42
CA ALA A 149 25.47 3.35 -14.37
C ALA A 149 25.23 2.79 -12.97
N LEU A 150 23.98 2.38 -12.71
CA LEU A 150 23.62 1.61 -11.53
C LEU A 150 24.29 0.24 -11.55
N LYS A 151 24.72 -0.25 -10.39
CA LYS A 151 25.36 -1.55 -10.22
C LYS A 151 24.75 -2.29 -9.04
N ALA A 152 24.90 -3.59 -9.03
CA ALA A 152 24.52 -4.45 -7.94
C ALA A 152 25.70 -4.71 -7.00
N ARG A 153 25.44 -4.81 -5.69
CA ARG A 153 26.39 -5.30 -4.70
C ARG A 153 25.97 -6.69 -4.21
N VAL A 154 26.93 -7.60 -4.17
CA VAL A 154 26.73 -8.93 -3.61
C VAL A 154 26.56 -8.86 -2.10
N LEU A 155 25.46 -9.37 -1.61
CA LEU A 155 25.16 -9.49 -0.18
C LEU A 155 25.09 -10.96 0.24
N PRO A 156 25.39 -11.28 1.51
CA PRO A 156 25.12 -12.62 2.04
C PRO A 156 23.61 -12.85 2.08
N ARG A 157 23.21 -14.10 1.86
CA ARG A 157 21.82 -14.48 2.04
C ARG A 157 21.44 -14.40 3.52
N VAL A 158 20.55 -13.50 3.84
CA VAL A 158 19.99 -13.36 5.18
C VAL A 158 18.56 -13.88 5.15
N VAL A 159 18.25 -14.81 6.07
CA VAL A 159 16.88 -15.13 6.43
C VAL A 159 16.60 -14.38 7.71
N ALA A 160 15.60 -13.52 7.71
CA ALA A 160 15.24 -12.79 8.91
C ALA A 160 14.85 -13.80 10.00
N ASP A 161 15.33 -13.56 11.23
CA ASP A 161 14.65 -14.15 12.36
C ASP A 161 13.28 -13.46 12.44
N LEU A 162 12.26 -14.14 11.93
CA LEU A 162 10.91 -13.58 11.87
C LEU A 162 10.30 -13.41 13.25
N GLY A 163 10.93 -13.94 14.30
CA GLY A 163 10.58 -13.73 15.69
C GLY A 163 9.08 -13.84 15.94
N HIS A 164 8.54 -12.87 16.63
CA HIS A 164 7.10 -12.73 16.86
C HIS A 164 6.46 -11.88 15.76
N GLN A 165 5.84 -12.52 14.76
CA GLN A 165 5.00 -11.80 13.78
C GLN A 165 3.65 -11.42 14.44
N PRO A 166 3.15 -10.19 14.28
CA PRO A 166 1.91 -9.73 14.92
C PRO A 166 0.68 -10.51 14.48
N LEU A 167 0.61 -10.96 13.22
CA LEU A 167 -0.50 -11.73 12.62
C LEU A 167 -1.87 -11.10 12.93
N VAL A 168 -2.02 -9.82 12.72
CA VAL A 168 -3.23 -9.05 13.01
C VAL A 168 -4.40 -9.56 12.17
N PRO A 169 -5.51 -10.02 12.79
CA PRO A 169 -6.71 -10.45 12.05
C PRO A 169 -7.29 -9.30 11.21
N ARG A 170 -7.84 -9.59 10.02
CA ARG A 170 -8.44 -8.57 9.14
C ARG A 170 -9.46 -7.68 9.84
N SER A 171 -10.31 -8.25 10.69
CA SER A 171 -11.32 -7.48 11.44
C SER A 171 -10.73 -6.52 12.48
N ARG A 172 -9.45 -6.64 12.79
CA ARG A 172 -8.70 -5.76 13.71
C ARG A 172 -7.68 -4.88 12.99
N THR A 173 -7.49 -5.07 11.68
CA THR A 173 -6.54 -4.30 10.90
C THR A 173 -6.99 -2.83 10.79
N VAL A 174 -6.10 -1.92 11.15
CA VAL A 174 -6.18 -0.48 10.94
C VAL A 174 -4.91 -0.08 10.19
N LEU A 175 -5.07 0.28 8.92
CA LEU A 175 -3.96 0.66 8.05
C LEU A 175 -3.59 2.13 8.27
N TYR A 176 -2.31 2.42 8.25
CA TYR A 176 -1.77 3.78 8.26
C TYR A 176 -0.84 3.92 7.07
N GLU A 177 -1.27 4.69 6.06
CA GLU A 177 -0.50 4.93 4.85
C GLU A 177 0.58 5.95 5.11
N VAL A 178 1.85 5.61 4.84
CA VAL A 178 3.02 6.35 5.31
C VAL A 178 4.08 6.46 4.23
N HIS A 179 4.59 7.66 4.01
CA HIS A 179 5.85 7.87 3.29
C HIS A 179 7.02 7.91 4.29
N VAL A 180 8.03 7.04 4.13
CA VAL A 180 9.15 6.87 5.08
C VAL A 180 9.79 8.21 5.46
N ARG A 181 10.11 9.05 4.45
CA ARG A 181 10.80 10.32 4.68
C ARG A 181 9.89 11.39 5.25
N SER A 182 8.71 11.58 4.65
CA SER A 182 7.79 12.65 5.03
C SER A 182 7.30 12.52 6.46
N LEU A 183 7.08 11.29 6.93
CA LEU A 183 6.53 11.00 8.25
C LEU A 183 7.34 11.67 9.37
N THR A 184 8.67 11.58 9.33
CA THR A 184 9.51 11.94 10.48
C THR A 184 10.50 13.05 10.20
N ARG A 185 10.52 13.62 8.98
CA ARG A 185 11.54 14.59 8.56
C ARG A 185 11.60 15.84 9.44
N LEU A 186 10.47 16.26 10.00
CA LEU A 186 10.36 17.43 10.87
C LEU A 186 9.95 17.06 12.30
N HIS A 187 10.08 15.79 12.72
CA HIS A 187 9.65 15.36 14.05
C HIS A 187 10.62 15.87 15.13
N PRO A 188 10.18 16.69 16.11
CA PRO A 188 11.07 17.36 17.06
C PRO A 188 11.77 16.39 18.04
N ASP A 189 11.13 15.26 18.39
CA ASP A 189 11.64 14.31 19.36
C ASP A 189 12.52 13.22 18.72
N ILE A 190 12.74 13.26 17.41
CA ILE A 190 13.62 12.32 16.70
C ILE A 190 14.93 13.01 16.39
N PRO A 191 16.11 12.40 16.74
CA PRO A 191 17.41 12.95 16.42
C PRO A 191 17.55 13.30 14.93
N PRO A 192 18.13 14.47 14.58
CA PRO A 192 18.19 14.93 13.19
C PRO A 192 18.84 13.93 12.21
N GLU A 193 19.80 13.13 12.68
CA GLU A 193 20.48 12.08 11.90
C GLU A 193 19.58 10.89 11.57
N LEU A 194 18.48 10.69 12.30
CA LEU A 194 17.49 9.63 12.03
C LEU A 194 16.28 10.14 11.27
N GLN A 195 16.01 11.45 11.28
CA GLN A 195 14.82 12.01 10.66
C GLN A 195 14.70 11.64 9.18
N GLY A 196 13.54 11.15 8.78
CA GLY A 196 13.26 10.76 7.40
C GLY A 196 13.91 9.44 6.96
N SER A 197 14.40 8.62 7.90
CA SER A 197 15.06 7.34 7.63
C SER A 197 14.20 6.13 8.05
N TYR A 198 14.63 4.93 7.64
CA TYR A 198 14.02 3.67 8.10
C TYR A 198 14.08 3.53 9.62
N ALA A 199 15.19 3.92 10.26
CA ALA A 199 15.37 3.83 11.71
C ALA A 199 14.32 4.67 12.47
N ALA A 200 13.88 5.78 11.89
CA ALA A 200 12.88 6.65 12.49
C ALA A 200 11.48 6.02 12.54
N LEU A 201 11.14 5.08 11.64
CA LEU A 201 9.83 4.42 11.63
C LEU A 201 9.50 3.72 12.95
N ALA A 202 10.52 3.16 13.61
CA ALA A 202 10.37 2.44 14.88
C ALA A 202 10.96 3.22 16.07
N HIS A 203 11.20 4.52 15.93
CA HIS A 203 11.61 5.36 17.05
C HIS A 203 10.55 5.35 18.15
N PRO A 204 10.90 5.38 19.44
CA PRO A 204 9.93 5.33 20.54
C PRO A 204 8.81 6.36 20.46
N ALA A 205 9.10 7.59 19.98
CA ALA A 205 8.08 8.62 19.75
C ALA A 205 7.02 8.17 18.72
N MET A 206 7.46 7.55 17.61
CA MET A 206 6.54 7.03 16.58
C MET A 206 5.75 5.81 17.07
N LEU A 207 6.38 4.90 17.82
CA LEU A 207 5.67 3.77 18.43
C LEU A 207 4.60 4.22 19.42
N ALA A 208 4.83 5.32 20.15
CA ALA A 208 3.83 5.93 21.03
C ALA A 208 2.67 6.51 20.22
N HIS A 209 2.96 7.24 19.14
CA HIS A 209 1.97 7.82 18.24
C HIS A 209 1.08 6.75 17.58
N TYR A 210 1.67 5.69 17.01
CA TYR A 210 0.89 4.59 16.41
C TYR A 210 -0.03 3.92 17.42
N ARG A 211 0.43 3.75 18.66
CA ARG A 211 -0.37 3.16 19.73
C ARG A 211 -1.52 4.08 20.13
N GLU A 212 -1.28 5.38 20.23
CA GLU A 212 -2.32 6.38 20.52
C GLU A 212 -3.42 6.36 19.47
N LEU A 213 -3.06 6.26 18.20
CA LEU A 213 -4.01 6.18 17.08
C LEU A 213 -4.68 4.80 16.93
N GLY A 214 -4.23 3.77 17.66
CA GLY A 214 -4.74 2.40 17.49
C GLY A 214 -4.33 1.75 16.15
N ILE A 215 -3.22 2.19 15.55
CA ILE A 215 -2.68 1.64 14.30
C ILE A 215 -2.15 0.23 14.54
N THR A 216 -2.47 -0.69 13.65
CA THR A 216 -2.00 -2.08 13.70
C THR A 216 -1.09 -2.46 12.54
N THR A 217 -1.09 -1.67 11.47
CA THR A 217 -0.38 -2.01 10.24
C THR A 217 0.08 -0.73 9.53
N LEU A 218 1.38 -0.58 9.34
CA LEU A 218 1.93 0.47 8.48
C LEU A 218 1.87 0.02 7.02
N SER A 219 1.29 0.85 6.15
CA SER A 219 1.31 0.69 4.70
C SER A 219 2.31 1.70 4.13
N LEU A 220 3.54 1.24 3.88
CA LEU A 220 4.62 2.10 3.42
C LEU A 220 4.52 2.36 1.93
N LEU A 221 4.56 3.62 1.50
CA LEU A 221 4.79 3.97 0.10
C LEU A 221 6.08 3.31 -0.40
N PRO A 222 6.32 3.23 -1.73
CA PRO A 222 7.36 2.38 -2.28
C PRO A 222 8.73 2.57 -1.63
N VAL A 223 9.29 1.45 -1.15
CA VAL A 223 10.64 1.37 -0.55
C VAL A 223 11.63 0.66 -1.46
N HIS A 224 11.24 0.26 -2.66
CA HIS A 224 12.14 -0.28 -3.66
C HIS A 224 13.10 0.81 -4.16
N ALA A 225 14.34 0.44 -4.48
CA ALA A 225 15.29 1.33 -5.12
C ALA A 225 14.70 1.85 -6.45
N ARG A 226 14.76 3.18 -6.63
CA ARG A 226 14.09 3.89 -7.72
C ARG A 226 15.04 4.76 -8.54
N ALA A 227 14.64 5.10 -9.74
CA ALA A 227 15.32 6.05 -10.60
C ALA A 227 14.37 7.22 -10.91
N ASP A 228 14.83 8.44 -10.65
CA ASP A 228 14.01 9.64 -10.89
C ASP A 228 13.95 9.91 -12.41
N GLU A 229 12.79 10.31 -12.91
CA GLU A 229 12.59 10.64 -14.32
C GLU A 229 13.45 11.83 -14.73
N GLU A 230 13.98 11.79 -15.96
CA GLU A 230 14.83 12.86 -16.51
C GLU A 230 14.17 14.25 -16.41
N ARG A 231 12.86 14.34 -16.67
CA ARG A 231 12.11 15.57 -16.55
C ARG A 231 12.20 16.18 -15.14
N LEU A 232 12.05 15.36 -14.11
CA LEU A 232 12.11 15.79 -12.71
C LEU A 232 13.53 16.29 -12.38
N GLN A 233 14.55 15.56 -12.80
CA GLN A 233 15.94 15.93 -12.55
C GLN A 233 16.27 17.29 -13.19
N ARG A 234 15.82 17.55 -14.43
CA ARG A 234 15.99 18.85 -15.10
C ARG A 234 15.28 20.00 -14.39
N LEU A 235 14.21 19.73 -13.65
CA LEU A 235 13.49 20.71 -12.83
C LEU A 235 14.05 20.84 -11.41
N GLY A 236 15.10 20.07 -11.05
CA GLY A 236 15.62 20.00 -9.68
C GLY A 236 14.66 19.30 -8.71
N LEU A 237 13.72 18.51 -9.22
CA LEU A 237 12.78 17.70 -8.48
C LEU A 237 13.24 16.23 -8.42
N SER A 238 12.54 15.40 -7.63
CA SER A 238 12.76 13.95 -7.56
C SER A 238 11.43 13.21 -7.47
N ASN A 239 11.37 11.96 -7.88
CA ASN A 239 10.21 11.12 -7.66
C ASN A 239 10.15 10.77 -6.16
N HIS A 240 9.48 11.63 -5.37
CA HIS A 240 9.45 11.53 -3.91
C HIS A 240 8.63 10.33 -3.45
N TRP A 241 7.46 10.07 -4.04
CA TRP A 241 6.63 8.95 -3.66
C TRP A 241 7.27 7.58 -3.91
N GLY A 242 8.12 7.45 -4.96
CA GLY A 242 8.84 6.22 -5.23
C GLY A 242 8.22 5.31 -6.29
N TYR A 243 7.18 5.75 -7.01
CA TYR A 243 6.54 4.94 -8.07
C TYR A 243 7.35 4.91 -9.38
N SER A 244 8.67 4.88 -9.28
CA SER A 244 9.62 4.75 -10.39
C SER A 244 10.68 3.69 -10.06
N SER A 245 10.23 2.47 -9.73
CA SER A 245 11.06 1.38 -9.24
C SER A 245 11.97 0.81 -10.34
N ILE A 246 13.23 0.47 -9.95
CA ILE A 246 14.19 -0.22 -10.80
C ILE A 246 14.84 -1.43 -10.09
N GLY A 247 14.97 -1.39 -8.76
CA GLY A 247 15.60 -2.45 -7.96
C GLY A 247 14.55 -3.14 -7.08
N PHE A 248 13.86 -4.16 -7.60
CA PHE A 248 12.75 -4.83 -6.92
C PHE A 248 13.13 -5.59 -5.64
N PHE A 249 14.43 -5.86 -5.42
CA PHE A 249 14.95 -6.57 -4.25
C PHE A 249 15.72 -5.67 -3.29
N ALA A 250 15.97 -4.43 -3.66
CA ALA A 250 16.82 -3.51 -2.92
C ALA A 250 16.01 -2.43 -2.20
N PRO A 251 16.22 -2.19 -0.89
CA PRO A 251 15.69 -1.02 -0.23
C PRO A 251 16.23 0.28 -0.83
N GLU A 252 15.39 1.31 -0.91
CA GLU A 252 15.75 2.64 -1.40
C GLU A 252 16.82 3.29 -0.50
N PRO A 253 18.03 3.57 -0.99
CA PRO A 253 19.13 4.06 -0.17
C PRO A 253 18.92 5.49 0.36
N ARG A 254 18.03 6.28 -0.24
CA ARG A 254 17.71 7.64 0.23
C ARG A 254 16.96 7.67 1.57
N TYR A 255 16.44 6.52 2.03
CA TYR A 255 15.81 6.37 3.35
C TYR A 255 16.74 5.79 4.40
N TRP A 256 18.01 5.56 4.08
CA TRP A 256 19.02 5.15 5.05
C TRP A 256 19.54 6.36 5.85
N SER A 257 19.74 6.18 7.16
CA SER A 257 20.26 7.23 8.04
C SER A 257 21.73 7.60 7.78
N GLY A 258 22.47 6.71 7.13
CA GLY A 258 23.92 6.88 6.93
C GLY A 258 24.77 6.58 8.19
N LEU A 259 24.20 6.00 9.22
CA LEU A 259 24.94 5.68 10.45
C LEU A 259 26.03 4.63 10.21
N PRO A 260 27.24 4.83 10.77
CA PRO A 260 28.35 3.86 10.64
C PRO A 260 27.94 2.46 11.09
N GLY A 261 28.35 1.44 10.33
CA GLY A 261 28.05 0.04 10.64
C GLY A 261 26.63 -0.41 10.27
N THR A 262 25.84 0.46 9.63
CA THR A 262 24.53 0.11 9.10
C THR A 262 24.51 0.17 7.56
N SER A 263 23.44 -0.35 6.97
CA SER A 263 23.13 -0.24 5.54
C SER A 263 21.62 -0.05 5.38
N PRO A 264 21.13 0.35 4.20
CA PRO A 264 19.68 0.40 3.94
C PRO A 264 18.97 -0.91 4.34
N SER A 265 19.57 -2.04 4.01
CA SER A 265 19.03 -3.37 4.29
C SER A 265 19.01 -3.71 5.78
N THR A 266 20.06 -3.43 6.51
CA THR A 266 20.13 -3.73 7.96
C THR A 266 19.22 -2.82 8.75
N GLU A 267 19.14 -1.54 8.39
CA GLU A 267 18.30 -0.56 9.08
C GLU A 267 16.80 -0.83 8.85
N PHE A 268 16.40 -1.14 7.60
CA PHE A 268 15.01 -1.48 7.32
C PHE A 268 14.58 -2.76 8.06
N ARG A 269 15.43 -3.80 8.07
CA ARG A 269 15.17 -5.04 8.82
C ARG A 269 15.00 -4.78 10.31
N ALA A 270 15.87 -3.96 10.90
CA ALA A 270 15.79 -3.60 12.32
C ALA A 270 14.50 -2.82 12.63
N ALA A 271 14.07 -1.92 11.73
CA ALA A 271 12.82 -1.18 11.87
C ALA A 271 11.60 -2.12 11.86
N VAL A 272 11.52 -3.05 10.89
CA VAL A 272 10.43 -4.05 10.82
C VAL A 272 10.40 -4.91 12.09
N HIS A 273 11.55 -5.40 12.54
CA HIS A 273 11.64 -6.19 13.78
C HIS A 273 11.10 -5.42 15.00
N SER A 274 11.47 -4.15 15.15
CA SER A 274 11.03 -3.31 16.28
C SER A 274 9.52 -3.00 16.19
N LEU A 275 8.97 -2.79 14.98
CA LEU A 275 7.53 -2.64 14.75
C LEU A 275 6.77 -3.91 15.15
N HIS A 276 7.27 -5.10 14.79
CA HIS A 276 6.69 -6.39 15.19
C HIS A 276 6.67 -6.56 16.73
N GLN A 277 7.74 -6.17 17.41
CA GLN A 277 7.77 -6.19 18.88
C GLN A 277 6.71 -5.26 19.51
N ALA A 278 6.35 -4.19 18.80
CA ALA A 278 5.26 -3.29 19.19
C ALA A 278 3.86 -3.79 18.77
N GLY A 279 3.75 -4.95 18.10
CA GLY A 279 2.49 -5.50 17.59
C GLY A 279 2.01 -4.87 16.29
N ILE A 280 2.89 -4.22 15.54
CA ILE A 280 2.56 -3.49 14.30
C ILE A 280 3.11 -4.27 13.09
N GLU A 281 2.25 -4.57 12.13
CA GLU A 281 2.61 -5.17 10.84
C GLU A 281 3.15 -4.13 9.86
N VAL A 282 3.89 -4.59 8.86
CA VAL A 282 4.41 -3.77 7.76
C VAL A 282 3.93 -4.31 6.42
N VAL A 283 3.21 -3.49 5.67
CA VAL A 283 2.78 -3.71 4.30
C VAL A 283 3.57 -2.79 3.39
N LEU A 284 4.10 -3.30 2.27
CA LEU A 284 4.81 -2.50 1.28
C LEU A 284 3.92 -2.18 0.09
N ASP A 285 3.96 -0.94 -0.35
CA ASP A 285 3.46 -0.58 -1.67
C ASP A 285 4.49 -0.98 -2.72
N VAL A 286 4.06 -1.78 -3.71
CA VAL A 286 4.96 -2.40 -4.68
C VAL A 286 4.51 -2.12 -6.11
N VAL A 287 5.48 -1.72 -6.93
CA VAL A 287 5.28 -1.32 -8.31
C VAL A 287 5.85 -2.39 -9.23
N TYR A 288 5.00 -3.37 -9.61
CA TYR A 288 5.36 -4.42 -10.57
C TYR A 288 4.61 -4.31 -11.90
N ASN A 289 3.86 -3.25 -12.06
CA ASN A 289 3.12 -2.99 -13.30
C ASN A 289 3.99 -2.30 -14.35
N HIS A 290 5.00 -1.52 -13.95
CA HIS A 290 5.95 -0.82 -14.82
C HIS A 290 7.33 -0.71 -14.17
N SER A 291 8.28 -0.10 -14.86
CA SER A 291 9.62 0.19 -14.34
C SER A 291 10.07 1.61 -14.68
N ALA A 292 11.12 2.08 -14.01
CA ALA A 292 11.75 3.38 -14.24
C ALA A 292 12.39 3.54 -15.64
N GLU A 293 12.39 2.51 -16.48
CA GLU A 293 12.90 2.61 -17.86
C GLU A 293 11.95 3.37 -18.79
N THR A 294 10.76 3.77 -18.32
CA THR A 294 9.74 4.59 -19.00
C THR A 294 9.37 4.10 -20.43
N ASP A 295 9.05 5.01 -21.36
CA ASP A 295 8.67 4.68 -22.74
C ASP A 295 9.88 4.31 -23.62
N GLU A 296 9.66 4.18 -24.93
CA GLU A 296 10.68 3.80 -25.93
C GLU A 296 11.85 4.79 -26.03
N HIS A 297 11.69 6.00 -25.50
CA HIS A 297 12.71 7.06 -25.47
C HIS A 297 13.45 7.12 -24.12
N GLY A 298 13.01 6.36 -23.14
CA GLY A 298 13.60 6.35 -21.81
C GLY A 298 14.95 5.65 -21.71
N PRO A 299 15.55 5.67 -20.49
CA PRO A 299 16.89 5.11 -20.26
C PRO A 299 16.90 3.58 -20.37
N THR A 300 18.05 3.01 -20.67
CA THR A 300 18.34 1.58 -20.60
C THR A 300 19.14 1.32 -19.34
N LEU A 301 18.47 0.81 -18.31
CA LEU A 301 19.02 0.65 -16.96
C LEU A 301 19.21 -0.82 -16.56
N SER A 302 18.31 -1.71 -16.99
CA SER A 302 18.22 -3.12 -16.56
C SER A 302 17.50 -3.97 -17.61
N MET A 303 16.22 -4.27 -17.41
CA MET A 303 15.40 -5.23 -18.15
C MET A 303 15.31 -4.94 -19.64
N ARG A 304 15.27 -3.67 -20.04
CA ARG A 304 15.26 -3.25 -21.44
C ARG A 304 16.50 -3.76 -22.21
N GLY A 305 17.67 -3.65 -21.60
CA GLY A 305 18.91 -4.10 -22.21
C GLY A 305 19.13 -5.62 -22.12
N LEU A 306 18.46 -6.30 -21.18
CA LEU A 306 18.57 -7.75 -20.98
C LEU A 306 17.71 -8.56 -21.96
N ALA A 307 16.41 -8.23 -22.06
CA ALA A 307 15.47 -8.91 -22.95
C ALA A 307 14.18 -8.10 -23.12
N ASN A 308 14.25 -6.95 -23.78
CA ASN A 308 13.18 -5.98 -23.91
C ASN A 308 11.82 -6.62 -24.28
N ALA A 309 11.81 -7.41 -25.35
CA ALA A 309 10.59 -8.04 -25.90
C ALA A 309 9.98 -9.12 -24.98
N ARG A 310 10.67 -9.49 -23.88
CA ARG A 310 10.21 -10.48 -22.91
C ARG A 310 9.75 -9.87 -21.61
N TYR A 311 10.45 -8.83 -21.13
CA TYR A 311 10.08 -8.15 -19.90
C TYR A 311 8.88 -7.22 -20.07
N TYR A 312 8.73 -6.61 -21.26
CA TYR A 312 7.72 -5.58 -21.51
C TYR A 312 6.68 -6.02 -22.52
N ARG A 313 5.46 -5.52 -22.33
CA ARG A 313 4.38 -5.62 -23.32
C ARG A 313 4.60 -4.60 -24.41
N LEU A 314 4.91 -5.07 -25.60
CA LEU A 314 5.06 -4.23 -26.78
C LEU A 314 3.73 -4.03 -27.48
N ASP A 315 3.59 -2.91 -28.22
CA ASP A 315 2.45 -2.69 -29.10
C ASP A 315 2.47 -3.71 -30.23
N PRO A 316 1.44 -4.55 -30.39
CA PRO A 316 1.39 -5.53 -31.48
C PRO A 316 1.42 -4.93 -32.89
N ALA A 317 1.00 -3.66 -33.05
CA ALA A 317 1.02 -2.97 -34.33
C ALA A 317 2.40 -2.34 -34.64
N ASP A 318 3.14 -1.98 -33.61
CA ASP A 318 4.48 -1.39 -33.68
C ASP A 318 5.34 -1.84 -32.52
N PRO A 319 6.06 -2.98 -32.62
CA PRO A 319 6.88 -3.52 -31.52
C PRO A 319 8.05 -2.63 -31.08
N SER A 320 8.31 -1.52 -31.75
CA SER A 320 9.25 -0.50 -31.27
C SER A 320 8.72 0.29 -30.07
N ARG A 321 7.40 0.23 -29.81
CA ARG A 321 6.69 0.96 -28.75
C ARG A 321 6.17 0.00 -27.69
N TYR A 322 5.89 0.55 -26.52
CA TYR A 322 5.29 -0.19 -25.41
C TYR A 322 3.78 0.07 -25.32
N LEU A 323 3.04 -0.93 -24.84
CA LEU A 323 1.72 -0.63 -24.27
C LEU A 323 1.90 0.26 -23.03
N ASN A 324 1.01 1.23 -22.84
CA ASN A 324 1.06 2.16 -21.73
C ASN A 324 -0.28 2.20 -20.97
N TRP A 325 -0.56 1.12 -20.22
CA TRP A 325 -1.75 1.04 -19.34
C TRP A 325 -1.50 1.63 -17.94
N THR A 326 -0.27 2.09 -17.70
CA THR A 326 0.18 2.60 -16.39
C THR A 326 0.27 4.12 -16.35
N GLY A 327 0.36 4.78 -17.51
CA GLY A 327 0.66 6.21 -17.60
C GLY A 327 2.16 6.53 -17.47
N CYS A 328 3.00 5.51 -17.14
CA CYS A 328 4.43 5.67 -16.88
C CYS A 328 5.31 5.26 -18.08
N GLY A 329 4.72 4.95 -19.23
CA GLY A 329 5.42 4.70 -20.48
C GLY A 329 5.61 3.24 -20.85
N ASN A 330 5.62 2.31 -19.91
CA ASN A 330 5.76 0.87 -20.17
C ASN A 330 4.83 0.02 -19.29
N VAL A 331 4.73 -1.27 -19.63
CA VAL A 331 4.00 -2.28 -18.86
C VAL A 331 4.85 -3.56 -18.82
N LEU A 332 5.12 -4.09 -17.62
CA LEU A 332 5.75 -5.41 -17.48
C LEU A 332 4.80 -6.53 -17.91
N ASP A 333 5.34 -7.54 -18.61
CA ASP A 333 4.54 -8.65 -19.12
C ASP A 333 4.38 -9.79 -18.10
N LEU A 334 3.36 -9.71 -17.26
CA LEU A 334 3.00 -10.77 -16.30
C LEU A 334 2.36 -12.01 -17.00
N GLY A 335 2.30 -12.02 -18.33
CA GLY A 335 2.03 -13.21 -19.13
C GLY A 335 3.27 -14.07 -19.38
N GLU A 336 4.49 -13.48 -19.25
CA GLU A 336 5.77 -14.18 -19.38
C GLU A 336 6.12 -14.88 -18.05
N PRO A 337 6.28 -16.22 -18.03
CA PRO A 337 6.53 -16.95 -16.78
C PRO A 337 7.76 -16.49 -16.00
N ARG A 338 8.82 -16.02 -16.68
CA ARG A 338 10.03 -15.53 -16.03
C ARG A 338 9.84 -14.16 -15.37
N VAL A 339 8.95 -13.32 -15.90
CA VAL A 339 8.56 -12.06 -15.26
C VAL A 339 7.69 -12.34 -14.04
N VAL A 340 6.74 -13.28 -14.12
CA VAL A 340 5.99 -13.74 -12.95
C VAL A 340 6.92 -14.28 -11.88
N GLN A 341 7.92 -15.09 -12.24
CA GLN A 341 8.93 -15.60 -11.32
C GLN A 341 9.72 -14.47 -10.65
N LEU A 342 10.20 -13.48 -11.40
CA LEU A 342 10.91 -12.31 -10.86
C LEU A 342 10.10 -11.63 -9.77
N VAL A 343 8.81 -11.38 -10.03
CA VAL A 343 7.91 -10.74 -9.06
C VAL A 343 7.69 -11.62 -7.82
N LEU A 344 7.44 -12.91 -7.99
CA LEU A 344 7.25 -13.82 -6.84
C LEU A 344 8.53 -13.97 -6.02
N ASP A 345 9.69 -14.04 -6.66
CA ASP A 345 10.99 -14.11 -5.97
C ASP A 345 11.25 -12.82 -5.18
N SER A 346 10.90 -11.66 -5.74
CA SER A 346 10.97 -10.38 -5.04
C SER A 346 10.04 -10.35 -3.82
N LEU A 347 8.78 -10.73 -3.98
CA LEU A 347 7.83 -10.79 -2.86
C LEU A 347 8.31 -11.73 -1.75
N ARG A 348 8.80 -12.95 -2.11
CA ARG A 348 9.39 -13.88 -1.13
C ARG A 348 10.63 -13.29 -0.44
N HIS A 349 11.46 -12.57 -1.18
CA HIS A 349 12.64 -11.90 -0.61
C HIS A 349 12.23 -10.91 0.49
N TRP A 350 11.24 -10.05 0.25
CA TRP A 350 10.75 -9.09 1.23
C TRP A 350 10.14 -9.77 2.47
N VAL A 351 9.41 -10.86 2.29
CA VAL A 351 8.87 -11.65 3.42
C VAL A 351 9.99 -12.36 4.19
N LEU A 352 10.86 -13.10 3.49
CA LEU A 352 11.85 -13.98 4.15
C LEU A 352 13.07 -13.24 4.69
N SER A 353 13.50 -12.14 4.04
CA SER A 353 14.72 -11.41 4.42
C SER A 353 14.42 -10.19 5.30
N TYR A 354 13.21 -9.65 5.25
CA TYR A 354 12.85 -8.44 6.01
C TYR A 354 11.67 -8.64 6.96
N GLY A 355 10.90 -9.73 6.83
CA GLY A 355 9.74 -9.98 7.70
C GLY A 355 8.47 -9.22 7.33
N VAL A 356 8.35 -8.74 6.07
CA VAL A 356 7.18 -7.98 5.61
C VAL A 356 5.91 -8.80 5.67
N ASP A 357 4.80 -8.22 6.16
CA ASP A 357 3.52 -8.90 6.46
C ASP A 357 2.50 -8.80 5.32
N GLY A 358 2.80 -8.02 4.29
CA GLY A 358 1.89 -7.88 3.15
C GLY A 358 2.36 -6.89 2.10
N PHE A 359 1.54 -6.77 1.05
CA PHE A 359 1.82 -5.90 -0.09
C PHE A 359 0.56 -5.20 -0.57
N ARG A 360 0.67 -3.91 -0.86
CA ARG A 360 -0.28 -3.16 -1.68
C ARG A 360 0.28 -3.08 -3.09
N PHE A 361 -0.45 -3.56 -4.06
CA PHE A 361 -0.03 -3.59 -5.45
C PHE A 361 -0.57 -2.37 -6.18
N ASP A 362 0.35 -1.53 -6.64
CA ASP A 362 0.07 -0.40 -7.49
C ASP A 362 -0.52 -0.85 -8.82
N LEU A 363 -1.57 -0.17 -9.30
CA LEU A 363 -2.30 -0.48 -10.54
C LEU A 363 -2.50 -2.00 -10.73
N ALA A 364 -2.99 -2.69 -9.69
CA ALA A 364 -3.01 -4.15 -9.61
C ALA A 364 -3.79 -4.83 -10.74
N THR A 365 -4.67 -4.12 -11.44
CA THR A 365 -5.38 -4.64 -12.62
C THR A 365 -4.41 -5.10 -13.70
N VAL A 366 -3.27 -4.41 -13.88
CA VAL A 366 -2.22 -4.80 -14.85
C VAL A 366 -1.74 -6.23 -14.61
N LEU A 367 -1.59 -6.64 -13.35
CA LEU A 367 -1.07 -7.95 -12.96
C LEU A 367 -1.99 -9.11 -13.38
N GLY A 368 -3.27 -8.82 -13.57
CA GLY A 368 -4.29 -9.78 -13.99
C GLY A 368 -4.59 -9.76 -15.49
N ARG A 369 -3.90 -8.95 -16.28
CA ARG A 369 -4.17 -8.84 -17.72
C ARG A 369 -3.57 -10.00 -18.52
N GLY A 370 -4.42 -10.72 -19.23
CA GLY A 370 -4.00 -11.78 -20.17
C GLY A 370 -3.36 -11.24 -21.45
N ALA A 371 -2.96 -12.14 -22.37
CA ALA A 371 -2.35 -11.80 -23.66
C ALA A 371 -3.25 -10.88 -24.54
N GLY A 372 -4.57 -11.01 -24.43
CA GLY A 372 -5.55 -10.13 -25.12
C GLY A 372 -5.83 -8.81 -24.40
N GLY A 373 -5.10 -8.45 -23.35
CA GLY A 373 -5.25 -7.21 -22.59
C GLY A 373 -6.43 -7.18 -21.60
N GLY A 374 -7.32 -8.17 -21.60
CA GLY A 374 -8.44 -8.27 -20.65
C GLY A 374 -7.98 -8.71 -19.25
N PHE A 375 -8.64 -8.19 -18.20
CA PHE A 375 -8.41 -8.62 -16.82
C PHE A 375 -9.05 -10.00 -16.55
N HIS A 376 -8.32 -10.89 -15.87
CA HIS A 376 -8.77 -12.21 -15.46
C HIS A 376 -8.38 -12.48 -14.01
N ARG A 377 -9.35 -12.73 -13.13
CA ARG A 377 -9.09 -13.11 -11.72
C ARG A 377 -8.33 -14.43 -11.56
N ALA A 378 -8.26 -15.25 -12.60
CA ALA A 378 -7.50 -16.50 -12.65
C ALA A 378 -6.21 -16.34 -13.46
N ALA A 379 -5.69 -15.14 -13.64
CA ALA A 379 -4.42 -14.90 -14.33
C ALA A 379 -3.27 -15.67 -13.66
N PRO A 380 -2.23 -16.08 -14.42
CA PRO A 380 -1.12 -16.88 -13.91
C PRO A 380 -0.47 -16.29 -12.66
N PHE A 381 -0.30 -14.98 -12.59
CA PHE A 381 0.26 -14.31 -11.42
C PHE A 381 -0.57 -14.56 -10.16
N PHE A 382 -1.89 -14.36 -10.21
CA PHE A 382 -2.75 -14.56 -9.04
C PHE A 382 -2.80 -16.03 -8.60
N ALA A 383 -2.82 -16.97 -9.55
CA ALA A 383 -2.79 -18.38 -9.24
C ALA A 383 -1.47 -18.80 -8.57
N ALA A 384 -0.35 -18.32 -9.09
CA ALA A 384 0.98 -18.59 -8.55
C ALA A 384 1.16 -17.98 -7.15
N LEU A 385 0.68 -16.74 -6.94
CA LEU A 385 0.72 -16.06 -5.64
C LEU A 385 -0.09 -16.84 -4.57
N GLN A 386 -1.30 -17.30 -4.93
CA GLN A 386 -2.16 -18.08 -4.01
C GLN A 386 -1.58 -19.45 -3.67
N ALA A 387 -0.88 -20.08 -4.61
CA ALA A 387 -0.28 -21.41 -4.42
C ALA A 387 1.06 -21.35 -3.65
N ASP A 388 1.65 -20.18 -3.50
CA ASP A 388 2.96 -20.02 -2.85
C ASP A 388 2.85 -20.16 -1.33
N PRO A 389 3.59 -21.10 -0.69
CA PRO A 389 3.45 -21.40 0.74
C PRO A 389 3.95 -20.26 1.65
N VAL A 390 4.78 -19.36 1.15
CA VAL A 390 5.25 -18.16 1.87
C VAL A 390 4.24 -17.04 1.69
N LEU A 391 3.89 -16.73 0.45
CA LEU A 391 3.08 -15.58 0.09
C LEU A 391 1.60 -15.74 0.44
N ALA A 392 1.08 -16.98 0.50
CA ALA A 392 -0.30 -17.25 0.91
C ALA A 392 -0.64 -16.81 2.34
N ARG A 393 0.37 -16.50 3.16
CA ARG A 393 0.20 -16.14 4.58
C ARG A 393 0.18 -14.63 4.85
N VAL A 394 0.56 -13.82 3.88
CA VAL A 394 0.65 -12.36 4.02
C VAL A 394 -0.58 -11.66 3.45
N LYS A 395 -0.77 -10.38 3.78
CA LYS A 395 -1.88 -9.58 3.27
C LYS A 395 -1.64 -9.15 1.83
N TRP A 396 -2.67 -9.23 0.98
CA TRP A 396 -2.65 -8.70 -0.38
C TRP A 396 -3.71 -7.63 -0.52
N ILE A 397 -3.29 -6.43 -0.92
CA ILE A 397 -4.14 -5.26 -1.10
C ILE A 397 -3.99 -4.82 -2.55
N ALA A 398 -5.08 -4.67 -3.28
CA ALA A 398 -5.07 -4.18 -4.64
C ALA A 398 -5.48 -2.71 -4.70
N GLU A 399 -4.78 -1.96 -5.52
CA GLU A 399 -5.35 -0.81 -6.18
C GLU A 399 -6.11 -1.33 -7.41
N PRO A 400 -7.46 -1.36 -7.40
CA PRO A 400 -8.22 -2.16 -8.33
C PRO A 400 -8.55 -1.44 -9.65
N TRP A 401 -7.59 -0.70 -10.20
CA TRP A 401 -7.71 -0.03 -11.50
C TRP A 401 -6.37 0.07 -12.24
N ASP A 402 -6.45 0.45 -13.51
CA ASP A 402 -5.37 0.93 -14.34
C ASP A 402 -5.95 1.81 -15.49
N LEU A 403 -5.09 2.38 -16.36
CA LEU A 403 -5.50 3.28 -17.42
C LEU A 403 -5.89 2.55 -18.74
N GLY A 404 -5.74 1.24 -18.81
CA GLY A 404 -6.08 0.44 -19.98
C GLY A 404 -7.59 0.23 -20.15
N PRO A 405 -8.01 -0.33 -21.28
CA PRO A 405 -9.42 -0.64 -21.54
C PRO A 405 -9.98 -1.56 -20.44
N GLN A 406 -11.18 -1.22 -19.91
CA GLN A 406 -11.81 -1.95 -18.80
C GLN A 406 -10.88 -2.07 -17.56
N GLY A 407 -10.10 -1.03 -17.31
CA GLY A 407 -9.10 -1.03 -16.21
C GLY A 407 -9.70 -1.04 -14.81
N TYR A 408 -10.90 -0.51 -14.61
CA TYR A 408 -11.55 -0.45 -13.31
C TYR A 408 -12.14 -1.81 -12.90
N GLN A 409 -11.62 -2.42 -11.83
CA GLN A 409 -11.91 -3.80 -11.40
C GLN A 409 -12.29 -3.92 -9.92
N LEU A 410 -12.85 -2.90 -9.29
CA LEU A 410 -13.29 -2.96 -7.90
C LEU A 410 -14.27 -4.14 -7.69
N GLY A 411 -13.96 -5.04 -6.75
CA GLY A 411 -14.69 -6.29 -6.49
C GLY A 411 -14.30 -7.44 -7.43
N GLY A 412 -13.41 -7.22 -8.41
CA GLY A 412 -13.01 -8.20 -9.42
C GLY A 412 -11.88 -9.14 -9.01
N PHE A 413 -11.13 -8.83 -7.96
CA PHE A 413 -9.96 -9.61 -7.54
C PHE A 413 -10.32 -10.97 -6.90
N PRO A 414 -9.36 -11.92 -6.84
CA PRO A 414 -9.62 -13.24 -6.25
C PRO A 414 -9.99 -13.18 -4.76
N PRO A 415 -10.61 -14.25 -4.19
CA PRO A 415 -10.76 -14.38 -2.74
C PRO A 415 -9.42 -14.23 -2.02
N GLY A 416 -9.45 -13.61 -0.84
CA GLY A 416 -8.23 -13.34 -0.05
C GLY A 416 -7.65 -11.96 -0.25
N TRP A 417 -7.94 -11.26 -1.36
CA TRP A 417 -7.51 -9.90 -1.60
C TRP A 417 -8.36 -8.87 -0.86
N LEU A 418 -7.72 -7.81 -0.37
CA LEU A 418 -8.34 -6.56 0.02
C LEU A 418 -8.22 -5.60 -1.17
N GLU A 419 -9.13 -4.65 -1.30
CA GLU A 419 -9.11 -3.66 -2.39
C GLU A 419 -9.37 -2.27 -1.86
N TRP A 420 -8.62 -1.30 -2.32
CA TRP A 420 -8.91 0.12 -2.10
C TRP A 420 -10.27 0.46 -2.67
N ASN A 421 -11.15 1.02 -1.85
CA ASN A 421 -12.53 1.30 -2.23
C ASN A 421 -12.73 2.81 -2.47
N ASP A 422 -12.45 3.25 -3.68
CA ASP A 422 -12.67 4.62 -4.14
C ASP A 422 -14.14 5.04 -4.06
N GLN A 423 -15.07 4.09 -4.27
CA GLN A 423 -16.49 4.37 -4.16
C GLN A 423 -16.91 4.65 -2.70
N TYR A 424 -16.25 4.06 -1.71
CA TYR A 424 -16.42 4.44 -0.32
C TYR A 424 -15.94 5.87 -0.10
N ARG A 425 -14.72 6.19 -0.51
CA ARG A 425 -14.12 7.53 -0.43
C ARG A 425 -15.06 8.59 -1.00
N ASP A 426 -15.47 8.42 -2.24
CA ASP A 426 -16.25 9.42 -2.96
C ASP A 426 -17.66 9.58 -2.38
N THR A 427 -18.30 8.49 -1.95
CA THR A 427 -19.62 8.55 -1.30
C THR A 427 -19.57 9.28 0.04
N LEU A 428 -18.54 9.03 0.88
CA LEU A 428 -18.43 9.71 2.16
C LEU A 428 -18.11 11.20 2.01
N ARG A 429 -17.23 11.55 1.08
CA ARG A 429 -16.99 12.96 0.72
C ARG A 429 -18.27 13.64 0.25
N ALA A 430 -19.00 13.02 -0.66
CA ALA A 430 -20.29 13.55 -1.14
C ALA A 430 -21.34 13.65 -0.02
N TRP A 431 -21.37 12.70 0.94
CA TRP A 431 -22.29 12.70 2.07
C TRP A 431 -22.06 13.88 3.00
N TRP A 432 -20.82 14.14 3.39
CA TRP A 432 -20.50 15.16 4.39
C TRP A 432 -20.26 16.55 3.80
N LEU A 433 -19.68 16.65 2.61
CA LEU A 433 -19.20 17.93 2.09
C LEU A 433 -20.21 18.62 1.17
N ARG A 434 -20.77 17.92 0.20
CA ARG A 434 -21.59 18.55 -0.83
C ARG A 434 -23.05 18.06 -0.90
N GLY A 435 -23.43 17.09 -0.09
CA GLY A 435 -24.80 16.58 -0.07
C GLY A 435 -25.18 15.77 -1.32
N GLY A 436 -24.21 15.26 -2.07
CA GLY A 436 -24.43 14.51 -3.30
C GLY A 436 -24.77 13.02 -3.13
N ALA A 437 -24.80 12.50 -1.90
CA ALA A 437 -25.15 11.11 -1.59
C ALA A 437 -26.43 11.04 -0.77
N ASP A 438 -27.29 10.05 -1.04
CA ASP A 438 -28.48 9.73 -0.27
C ASP A 438 -28.18 8.69 0.84
N ARG A 439 -29.22 8.37 1.65
CA ARG A 439 -29.10 7.38 2.73
C ARG A 439 -28.74 5.98 2.21
N GLY A 440 -29.29 5.58 1.06
CA GLY A 440 -29.04 4.28 0.47
C GLY A 440 -27.60 4.11 0.00
N MET A 441 -27.06 5.14 -0.66
CA MET A 441 -25.65 5.17 -1.08
C MET A 441 -24.73 5.11 0.14
N PHE A 442 -24.96 5.93 1.15
CA PHE A 442 -24.15 5.92 2.37
C PHE A 442 -24.24 4.58 3.08
N ALA A 443 -25.45 4.04 3.30
CA ALA A 443 -25.65 2.77 4.00
C ALA A 443 -24.94 1.61 3.30
N HIS A 444 -24.99 1.58 1.97
CA HIS A 444 -24.30 0.55 1.17
C HIS A 444 -22.79 0.60 1.39
N ARG A 445 -22.16 1.79 1.41
CA ARG A 445 -20.73 1.96 1.66
C ARG A 445 -20.35 1.70 3.10
N PHE A 446 -21.14 2.22 4.04
CA PHE A 446 -20.99 1.96 5.47
C PHE A 446 -20.95 0.46 5.79
N ALA A 447 -21.80 -0.33 5.13
CA ALA A 447 -21.86 -1.80 5.24
C ALA A 447 -20.78 -2.53 4.41
N ALA A 448 -19.64 -1.90 4.12
CA ALA A 448 -18.51 -2.45 3.38
C ALA A 448 -18.80 -2.81 1.91
N SER A 449 -19.72 -2.12 1.24
CA SER A 449 -19.98 -2.28 -0.19
C SER A 449 -20.26 -3.75 -0.60
N SER A 450 -21.23 -4.39 0.04
CA SER A 450 -21.55 -5.81 -0.17
C SER A 450 -21.86 -6.14 -1.64
N GLY A 451 -22.42 -5.21 -2.41
CA GLY A 451 -22.67 -5.37 -3.84
C GLY A 451 -21.41 -5.62 -4.66
N GLN A 452 -20.26 -5.10 -4.23
CA GLN A 452 -18.96 -5.32 -4.88
C GLN A 452 -18.27 -6.59 -4.40
N PHE A 453 -18.38 -6.96 -3.11
CA PHE A 453 -17.51 -7.96 -2.51
C PHE A 453 -18.20 -9.27 -2.12
N HIS A 454 -19.49 -9.25 -1.77
CA HIS A 454 -20.16 -10.43 -1.22
C HIS A 454 -20.25 -11.63 -2.18
N HIS A 455 -20.45 -11.37 -3.48
CA HIS A 455 -20.63 -12.40 -4.50
C HIS A 455 -19.37 -13.25 -4.79
N SER A 456 -18.19 -12.84 -4.31
CA SER A 456 -16.91 -13.52 -4.54
C SER A 456 -16.36 -14.24 -3.30
N ALA A 457 -17.24 -14.65 -2.37
CA ALA A 457 -16.90 -15.34 -1.13
C ALA A 457 -15.92 -14.57 -0.24
N ARG A 458 -15.99 -13.23 -0.26
CA ARG A 458 -15.15 -12.33 0.52
C ARG A 458 -15.88 -11.86 1.76
N ASP A 459 -15.15 -11.45 2.78
CA ASP A 459 -15.70 -10.83 3.99
C ASP A 459 -15.74 -9.29 3.86
N PRO A 460 -16.40 -8.57 4.79
CA PRO A 460 -16.44 -7.11 4.77
C PRO A 460 -15.05 -6.46 4.83
N GLY A 461 -14.06 -7.11 5.44
CA GLY A 461 -12.69 -6.62 5.52
C GLY A 461 -11.99 -6.52 4.16
N ALA A 462 -12.57 -7.09 3.09
CA ALA A 462 -12.06 -6.92 1.74
C ALA A 462 -12.13 -5.46 1.26
N SER A 463 -13.07 -4.66 1.76
CA SER A 463 -13.15 -3.22 1.47
C SER A 463 -12.15 -2.46 2.33
N VAL A 464 -11.07 -1.94 1.73
CA VAL A 464 -10.21 -0.95 2.37
C VAL A 464 -10.86 0.41 2.21
N ASN A 465 -11.34 0.93 3.32
CA ASN A 465 -12.05 2.20 3.39
C ASN A 465 -11.08 3.34 3.71
N PHE A 466 -11.13 4.42 2.96
CA PHE A 466 -10.29 5.59 3.20
C PHE A 466 -11.03 6.88 2.83
N ILE A 467 -10.60 8.00 3.40
CA ILE A 467 -11.09 9.34 3.06
C ILE A 467 -10.09 10.04 2.15
N ALA A 468 -8.81 9.91 2.45
CA ALA A 468 -7.69 10.41 1.66
C ALA A 468 -6.62 9.31 1.53
N ALA A 469 -5.78 9.42 0.52
CA ALA A 469 -4.59 8.61 0.28
C ALA A 469 -3.47 9.54 -0.21
N HIS A 470 -2.28 9.00 -0.46
CA HIS A 470 -1.15 9.78 -0.96
C HIS A 470 -1.48 10.55 -2.23
N ASP A 471 -2.31 9.98 -3.11
CA ASP A 471 -2.84 10.61 -4.32
C ASP A 471 -4.18 11.29 -4.05
N GLY A 472 -4.27 12.57 -4.30
CA GLY A 472 -5.44 13.38 -4.00
C GLY A 472 -5.19 14.42 -2.91
N PHE A 473 -6.25 15.09 -2.47
CA PHE A 473 -6.18 16.03 -1.35
C PHE A 473 -6.03 15.32 -0.01
N THR A 474 -5.21 15.89 0.89
CA THR A 474 -5.24 15.54 2.32
C THR A 474 -6.63 15.86 2.91
N LEU A 475 -6.93 15.32 4.08
CA LEU A 475 -8.20 15.60 4.77
C LEU A 475 -8.41 17.10 5.01
N ARG A 476 -7.37 17.84 5.36
CA ARG A 476 -7.43 19.30 5.54
C ARG A 476 -7.68 20.01 4.22
N ASP A 477 -7.04 19.58 3.15
CA ASP A 477 -7.20 20.19 1.83
C ASP A 477 -8.58 19.89 1.24
N LEU A 478 -9.18 18.73 1.53
CA LEU A 478 -10.56 18.39 1.16
C LEU A 478 -11.61 19.39 1.64
N VAL A 479 -11.37 20.05 2.77
CA VAL A 479 -12.29 21.05 3.36
C VAL A 479 -11.79 22.48 3.13
N SER A 480 -10.69 22.65 2.38
CA SER A 480 -10.05 23.96 2.18
C SER A 480 -9.91 24.38 0.73
N TYR A 481 -9.98 23.43 -0.22
CA TYR A 481 -9.78 23.71 -1.63
C TYR A 481 -10.85 23.08 -2.51
N ASP A 482 -11.36 23.87 -3.44
CA ASP A 482 -12.22 23.37 -4.54
C ASP A 482 -11.39 23.04 -5.78
N HIS A 483 -10.24 23.70 -5.95
CA HIS A 483 -9.35 23.55 -7.08
C HIS A 483 -8.00 23.02 -6.66
N LYS A 484 -7.34 22.24 -7.52
CA LYS A 484 -5.98 21.77 -7.28
C LYS A 484 -4.96 22.87 -7.57
N HIS A 485 -3.84 22.85 -6.85
CA HIS A 485 -2.73 23.78 -6.93
C HIS A 485 -1.41 23.01 -7.07
N ASN A 486 -1.23 22.35 -8.25
CA ASN A 486 -0.08 21.50 -8.57
C ASN A 486 1.02 22.25 -9.34
N GLU A 487 0.99 23.59 -9.40
CA GLU A 487 2.00 24.39 -10.11
C GLU A 487 3.45 24.07 -9.70
N PRO A 488 3.75 23.74 -8.42
CA PRO A 488 5.10 23.34 -8.01
C PRO A 488 5.64 22.08 -8.71
N ASN A 489 4.78 21.24 -9.30
CA ASN A 489 5.18 20.02 -10.00
C ASN A 489 5.74 20.27 -11.41
N GLY A 490 5.62 21.51 -11.91
CA GLY A 490 6.12 21.88 -13.24
C GLY A 490 5.32 21.31 -14.41
N GLU A 491 4.05 20.91 -14.18
CA GLU A 491 3.14 20.35 -15.19
C GLU A 491 1.98 21.29 -15.55
N HIS A 492 2.13 22.57 -15.27
CA HIS A 492 1.12 23.59 -15.54
C HIS A 492 -0.26 23.26 -14.94
N ASN A 493 -0.27 22.59 -13.79
CA ASN A 493 -1.48 22.16 -13.08
C ASN A 493 -2.39 21.19 -13.90
N HIS A 494 -1.81 20.46 -14.87
CA HIS A 494 -2.57 19.46 -15.65
C HIS A 494 -2.59 18.09 -14.96
N ASP A 495 -1.60 17.78 -14.14
CA ASP A 495 -1.45 16.54 -13.38
C ASP A 495 -2.44 16.41 -12.21
N GLY A 496 -2.61 15.19 -11.70
CA GLY A 496 -3.50 14.88 -10.58
C GLY A 496 -5.00 14.90 -10.94
N HIS A 497 -5.83 14.61 -9.95
CA HIS A 497 -7.27 14.51 -10.12
C HIS A 497 -7.94 15.85 -10.39
N HIS A 498 -8.87 15.90 -11.37
CA HIS A 498 -9.69 17.07 -11.66
C HIS A 498 -10.94 17.17 -10.78
N HIS A 499 -11.43 16.04 -10.25
CA HIS A 499 -12.63 15.94 -9.44
C HIS A 499 -12.29 15.35 -8.07
N ASN A 500 -12.21 16.19 -7.05
CA ASN A 500 -11.79 15.78 -5.70
C ASN A 500 -12.96 15.51 -4.75
N SER A 501 -14.20 15.83 -5.14
CA SER A 501 -15.38 15.83 -4.24
C SER A 501 -15.12 16.64 -2.96
N SER A 502 -14.32 17.70 -3.06
CA SER A 502 -13.91 18.59 -1.97
C SER A 502 -14.89 19.78 -1.82
N TRP A 503 -14.78 20.50 -0.74
CA TRP A 503 -15.49 21.75 -0.52
C TRP A 503 -14.62 22.72 0.30
N ASN A 504 -14.34 23.89 -0.26
CA ASN A 504 -13.52 24.92 0.39
C ASN A 504 -14.18 25.60 1.59
N CYS A 505 -15.43 25.23 1.94
CA CYS A 505 -16.23 25.85 3.00
C CYS A 505 -16.45 27.36 2.82
N GLY A 506 -16.46 27.82 1.55
CA GLY A 506 -16.71 29.21 1.17
C GLY A 506 -15.48 30.09 1.00
N VAL A 507 -14.27 29.57 1.31
CA VAL A 507 -13.00 30.28 1.13
C VAL A 507 -11.94 29.33 0.57
N GLU A 508 -11.39 29.64 -0.59
CA GLU A 508 -10.30 28.84 -1.21
C GLU A 508 -8.99 29.04 -0.44
N GLY A 509 -8.39 27.94 0.00
CA GLY A 509 -7.14 27.94 0.74
C GLY A 509 -7.25 28.33 2.21
N PRO A 510 -6.19 28.79 2.85
CA PRO A 510 -6.15 29.16 4.27
C PRO A 510 -7.17 30.28 4.60
N SER A 511 -7.80 30.21 5.77
CA SER A 511 -8.73 31.23 6.25
C SER A 511 -8.46 31.56 7.71
N ALA A 512 -8.51 32.84 8.06
CA ALA A 512 -8.47 33.32 9.44
C ALA A 512 -9.89 33.50 10.05
N ASP A 513 -10.96 33.28 9.26
CA ASP A 513 -12.34 33.39 9.76
C ASP A 513 -12.66 32.22 10.71
N PRO A 514 -12.97 32.49 11.99
CA PRO A 514 -13.27 31.44 12.96
C PRO A 514 -14.48 30.57 12.57
N THR A 515 -15.44 31.13 11.83
CA THR A 515 -16.62 30.38 11.36
C THR A 515 -16.23 29.35 10.33
N VAL A 516 -15.39 29.73 9.37
CA VAL A 516 -14.85 28.83 8.34
C VAL A 516 -13.98 27.75 8.97
N GLN A 517 -13.08 28.12 9.91
CA GLN A 517 -12.25 27.18 10.63
C GLN A 517 -13.06 26.16 11.43
N ALA A 518 -14.07 26.61 12.17
CA ALA A 518 -14.95 25.75 12.96
C ALA A 518 -15.75 24.76 12.06
N LEU A 519 -16.20 25.22 10.89
CA LEU A 519 -16.88 24.37 9.91
C LEU A 519 -15.94 23.32 9.34
N ARG A 520 -14.74 23.71 8.92
CA ARG A 520 -13.71 22.78 8.40
C ARG A 520 -13.35 21.72 9.43
N ALA A 521 -13.05 22.11 10.67
CA ALA A 521 -12.71 21.20 11.74
C ALA A 521 -13.85 20.21 12.04
N ARG A 522 -15.11 20.68 12.02
CA ARG A 522 -16.30 19.82 12.21
C ARG A 522 -16.42 18.76 11.12
N LEU A 523 -16.24 19.14 9.85
CA LEU A 523 -16.33 18.23 8.70
C LEU A 523 -15.20 17.20 8.68
N GLN A 524 -13.96 17.60 9.02
CA GLN A 524 -12.83 16.67 9.17
C GLN A 524 -13.15 15.60 10.23
N ARG A 525 -13.63 16.01 11.41
CA ARG A 525 -14.01 15.09 12.48
C ARG A 525 -15.17 14.17 12.10
N ALA A 526 -16.18 14.67 11.37
CA ALA A 526 -17.30 13.86 10.91
C ALA A 526 -16.85 12.77 9.90
N LEU A 527 -15.92 13.09 9.00
CA LEU A 527 -15.31 12.15 8.06
C LEU A 527 -14.49 11.08 8.80
N LEU A 528 -13.59 11.46 9.72
CA LEU A 528 -12.77 10.54 10.51
C LEU A 528 -13.62 9.63 11.42
N ALA A 529 -14.63 10.17 12.09
CA ALA A 529 -15.56 9.39 12.89
C ALA A 529 -16.30 8.35 12.04
N SER A 530 -16.75 8.74 10.83
CA SER A 530 -17.40 7.82 9.90
C SER A 530 -16.47 6.70 9.44
N LEU A 531 -15.21 7.01 9.17
CA LEU A 531 -14.19 6.01 8.83
C LEU A 531 -14.00 5.01 9.97
N ALA A 532 -13.89 5.50 11.21
CA ALA A 532 -13.68 4.66 12.38
C ALA A 532 -14.84 3.67 12.64
N VAL A 533 -16.10 4.06 12.38
CA VAL A 533 -17.27 3.22 12.69
C VAL A 533 -17.80 2.41 11.51
N SER A 534 -17.32 2.62 10.28
CA SER A 534 -17.75 1.89 9.10
C SER A 534 -17.26 0.44 9.11
N MET A 535 -18.07 -0.50 8.58
CA MET A 535 -17.63 -1.86 8.32
C MET A 535 -16.57 -1.87 7.24
N GLY A 536 -15.64 -2.81 7.31
CA GLY A 536 -14.48 -2.89 6.41
C GLY A 536 -13.16 -2.64 7.14
N THR A 537 -12.07 -2.53 6.39
CA THR A 537 -10.73 -2.24 6.89
C THR A 537 -10.45 -0.75 6.75
N PRO A 538 -10.35 0.02 7.84
CA PRO A 538 -10.05 1.46 7.75
C PRO A 538 -8.58 1.68 7.38
N MET A 539 -8.34 2.69 6.54
CA MET A 539 -7.02 3.23 6.22
C MET A 539 -7.01 4.73 6.48
N LEU A 540 -6.05 5.21 7.26
CA LEU A 540 -5.77 6.60 7.55
C LEU A 540 -4.50 7.03 6.79
N LEU A 541 -4.54 8.17 6.11
CA LEU A 541 -3.35 8.79 5.54
C LEU A 541 -2.57 9.49 6.65
N ALA A 542 -1.26 9.23 6.75
CA ALA A 542 -0.40 9.89 7.72
C ALA A 542 -0.39 11.41 7.53
N GLY A 543 -0.67 12.12 8.61
CA GLY A 543 -0.81 13.57 8.62
C GLY A 543 -2.26 14.07 8.66
N ASP A 544 -3.23 13.25 8.27
CA ASP A 544 -4.65 13.64 8.39
C ASP A 544 -5.04 13.90 9.84
N GLU A 545 -4.52 13.11 10.77
CA GLU A 545 -4.71 13.29 12.22
C GLU A 545 -3.94 14.49 12.78
N LEU A 546 -2.90 14.97 12.08
CA LEU A 546 -2.14 16.16 12.46
C LEU A 546 -2.74 17.45 11.88
N GLY A 547 -3.72 17.35 10.99
CA GLY A 547 -4.25 18.46 10.22
C GLY A 547 -3.28 18.96 9.15
N HIS A 548 -2.45 18.07 8.57
CA HIS A 548 -1.49 18.38 7.53
C HIS A 548 -2.17 18.86 6.24
N SER A 549 -1.56 19.87 5.60
CA SER A 549 -1.99 20.42 4.31
C SER A 549 -0.86 20.37 3.30
N GLN A 550 -1.13 19.85 2.11
CA GLN A 550 -0.25 19.95 0.94
C GLN A 550 -0.51 21.23 0.12
N ARG A 551 -1.18 22.23 0.76
CA ARG A 551 -1.48 23.55 0.16
C ARG A 551 -2.28 23.44 -1.13
N GLY A 552 -3.18 22.47 -1.22
CA GLY A 552 -3.99 22.21 -2.40
C GLY A 552 -3.27 21.45 -3.52
N ASN A 553 -2.05 20.98 -3.30
CA ASN A 553 -1.40 20.06 -4.23
C ASN A 553 -1.98 18.64 -4.02
N ASN A 554 -2.72 18.14 -5.02
CA ASN A 554 -3.34 16.82 -4.95
C ASN A 554 -2.56 15.72 -5.70
N ASN A 555 -1.30 16.00 -6.07
CA ASN A 555 -0.42 15.07 -6.77
C ASN A 555 1.06 15.35 -6.41
N ALA A 556 1.38 15.37 -5.13
CA ALA A 556 2.67 15.82 -4.62
C ALA A 556 3.82 14.81 -4.81
N TYR A 557 3.75 13.96 -5.86
CA TYR A 557 4.66 12.84 -6.12
C TYR A 557 6.12 13.23 -6.27
N CYS A 558 6.40 14.47 -6.67
CA CYS A 558 7.75 14.99 -6.90
C CYS A 558 8.19 16.04 -5.87
N GLN A 559 7.50 16.17 -4.73
CA GLN A 559 7.73 17.21 -3.73
C GLN A 559 8.45 16.66 -2.48
N ASP A 560 9.79 16.55 -2.51
CA ASP A 560 10.61 16.24 -1.32
C ASP A 560 10.93 17.54 -0.54
N ASN A 561 9.88 18.16 0.03
CA ASN A 561 9.97 19.44 0.71
C ASN A 561 8.79 19.63 1.69
N PRO A 562 8.66 20.79 2.39
CA PRO A 562 7.59 21.02 3.36
C PRO A 562 6.14 20.96 2.83
N ILE A 563 5.92 20.73 1.53
CA ILE A 563 4.58 20.42 1.01
C ILE A 563 4.15 19.03 1.49
N THR A 564 5.07 18.07 1.53
CA THR A 564 4.79 16.67 1.90
C THR A 564 5.32 16.26 3.27
N TRP A 565 6.35 16.96 3.79
CA TRP A 565 6.88 16.65 5.12
C TRP A 565 5.88 17.03 6.20
N LEU A 566 5.54 16.08 7.08
CA LEU A 566 4.56 16.32 8.13
C LEU A 566 5.07 17.37 9.12
N ASP A 567 4.24 18.39 9.35
CA ASP A 567 4.56 19.53 10.23
C ASP A 567 4.17 19.19 11.68
N TRP A 568 5.03 18.43 12.34
CA TRP A 568 4.83 18.03 13.73
C TRP A 568 4.79 19.19 14.73
N PRO A 569 5.60 20.26 14.57
CA PRO A 569 5.50 21.45 15.44
C PRO A 569 4.14 22.12 15.43
N GLU A 570 3.43 22.10 14.30
CA GLU A 570 2.10 22.73 14.13
C GLU A 570 0.96 21.67 14.18
N ALA A 571 1.24 20.47 14.68
CA ALA A 571 0.27 19.38 14.74
C ALA A 571 -0.96 19.73 15.60
N ASP A 572 -2.15 19.38 15.12
CA ASP A 572 -3.41 19.49 15.85
C ASP A 572 -3.54 18.37 16.90
N GLY A 573 -3.04 18.59 18.10
CA GLY A 573 -3.09 17.61 19.19
C GLY A 573 -4.50 17.22 19.62
N GLU A 574 -5.53 18.06 19.41
CA GLU A 574 -6.92 17.70 19.68
C GLU A 574 -7.42 16.68 18.65
N LEU A 575 -7.05 16.86 17.38
CA LEU A 575 -7.41 15.94 16.31
C LEU A 575 -6.71 14.58 16.46
N VAL A 576 -5.46 14.54 16.92
CA VAL A 576 -4.75 13.28 17.26
C VAL A 576 -5.54 12.52 18.33
N ARG A 577 -5.90 13.18 19.45
CA ARG A 577 -6.69 12.55 20.51
C ARG A 577 -8.07 12.12 20.03
N PHE A 578 -8.68 12.91 19.15
CA PHE A 578 -9.96 12.57 18.50
C PHE A 578 -9.87 11.25 17.73
N VAL A 579 -8.88 11.11 16.86
CA VAL A 579 -8.68 9.88 16.09
C VAL A 579 -8.40 8.69 17.01
N GLY A 580 -7.51 8.86 17.99
CA GLY A 580 -7.21 7.83 19.00
C GLY A 580 -8.46 7.38 19.76
N HIS A 581 -9.31 8.30 20.19
CA HIS A 581 -10.56 8.00 20.89
C HIS A 581 -11.52 7.16 20.02
N TRP A 582 -11.78 7.58 18.77
CA TRP A 582 -12.70 6.88 17.87
C TRP A 582 -12.17 5.52 17.43
N MET A 583 -10.88 5.38 17.13
CA MET A 583 -10.25 4.09 16.78
C MET A 583 -10.15 3.16 18.00
N GLY A 584 -9.94 3.72 19.20
CA GLY A 584 -10.03 2.99 20.47
C GLY A 584 -11.41 2.37 20.68
N LEU A 585 -12.48 3.14 20.46
CA LEU A 585 -13.86 2.63 20.53
C LEU A 585 -14.12 1.53 19.49
N ARG A 586 -13.64 1.68 18.24
CA ARG A 586 -13.71 0.60 17.25
C ARG A 586 -13.04 -0.68 17.73
N THR A 587 -11.88 -0.54 18.35
CA THR A 587 -11.11 -1.69 18.85
C THR A 587 -11.80 -2.36 20.04
N ALA A 588 -12.35 -1.57 20.98
CA ALA A 588 -13.02 -2.06 22.18
C ALA A 588 -14.37 -2.73 21.89
N HIS A 589 -15.11 -2.25 20.87
CA HIS A 589 -16.49 -2.69 20.63
C HIS A 589 -16.63 -3.58 19.38
N PRO A 590 -16.85 -4.92 19.55
CA PRO A 590 -17.05 -5.84 18.43
C PRO A 590 -18.17 -5.46 17.47
N ALA A 591 -19.21 -4.79 17.94
CA ALA A 591 -20.32 -4.29 17.11
C ALA A 591 -19.87 -3.30 16.01
N LEU A 592 -18.74 -2.59 16.21
CA LEU A 592 -18.18 -1.63 15.21
C LEU A 592 -17.24 -2.27 14.19
N ARG A 593 -16.94 -3.59 14.32
CA ARG A 593 -15.99 -4.31 13.43
C ARG A 593 -16.43 -5.75 13.18
N ILE A 594 -17.71 -5.94 12.90
CA ILE A 594 -18.31 -7.26 12.66
C ILE A 594 -17.64 -7.94 11.44
N PRO A 595 -17.00 -9.12 11.57
CA PRO A 595 -16.24 -9.76 10.51
C PRO A 595 -17.10 -10.52 9.50
N ARG A 596 -18.36 -10.19 9.37
CA ARG A 596 -19.33 -10.81 8.46
C ARG A 596 -20.28 -9.77 7.91
N TRP A 597 -20.90 -10.10 6.79
CA TRP A 597 -21.91 -9.24 6.17
C TRP A 597 -23.10 -9.02 7.10
N LEU A 598 -23.55 -7.78 7.20
CA LEU A 598 -24.76 -7.38 7.92
C LEU A 598 -25.98 -7.90 7.15
N ARG A 599 -26.96 -8.48 7.88
CA ARG A 599 -28.13 -9.13 7.28
C ARG A 599 -29.44 -8.40 7.57
N GLY A 600 -29.48 -7.52 8.55
CA GLY A 600 -30.57 -6.56 8.78
C GLY A 600 -31.91 -7.11 9.23
N GLY A 601 -32.08 -8.37 9.51
CA GLY A 601 -33.37 -8.92 9.92
C GLY A 601 -33.27 -10.26 10.62
N LEU A 602 -34.36 -10.71 11.21
CA LEU A 602 -34.58 -12.10 11.62
C LEU A 602 -34.73 -12.93 10.32
N GLY A 603 -33.62 -13.04 9.55
CA GLY A 603 -33.67 -13.67 8.24
C GLY A 603 -34.04 -15.15 8.35
N ASP A 604 -35.24 -15.49 7.95
CA ASP A 604 -35.54 -16.83 7.40
C ASP A 604 -34.61 -16.98 6.19
N HIS A 605 -33.75 -17.99 6.22
CA HIS A 605 -32.93 -18.38 5.09
C HIS A 605 -33.84 -18.99 4.00
N HIS A 606 -34.43 -18.12 3.19
CA HIS A 606 -34.89 -18.51 1.88
C HIS A 606 -33.72 -18.35 0.89
N ASP A 607 -33.16 -19.48 0.41
CA ASP A 607 -32.57 -19.50 -0.91
C ASP A 607 -33.64 -18.94 -1.84
N GLY A 608 -33.29 -18.20 -2.87
CA GLY A 608 -34.21 -17.50 -3.77
C GLY A 608 -35.31 -18.39 -4.42
N ASN A 609 -35.48 -19.66 -3.99
CA ASN A 609 -36.43 -20.67 -4.41
C ASN A 609 -37.37 -21.21 -3.29
N GLY A 610 -37.31 -20.68 -2.06
CA GLY A 610 -38.29 -21.00 -1.00
C GLY A 610 -38.16 -22.39 -0.38
N HIS A 611 -37.05 -23.08 -0.57
CA HIS A 611 -36.85 -24.44 0.00
C HIS A 611 -35.77 -24.44 1.07
N LEU A 612 -36.10 -24.93 2.26
CA LEU A 612 -35.12 -25.29 3.29
C LEU A 612 -34.38 -26.58 2.88
N PRO A 613 -33.04 -26.67 3.04
CA PRO A 613 -32.33 -27.91 2.87
C PRO A 613 -32.88 -28.98 3.83
N ALA A 614 -33.28 -30.13 3.30
CA ALA A 614 -33.77 -31.25 4.08
C ALA A 614 -32.69 -31.73 5.07
N GLY A 615 -32.92 -31.50 6.39
CA GLY A 615 -32.02 -31.96 7.45
C GLY A 615 -31.72 -31.00 8.57
N MET A 616 -32.16 -29.73 8.53
CA MET A 616 -32.03 -28.80 9.64
C MET A 616 -33.23 -28.91 10.58
N VAL A 617 -33.08 -29.68 11.63
CA VAL A 617 -34.01 -29.70 12.77
C VAL A 617 -33.99 -28.34 13.46
N GLU A 618 -35.17 -27.71 13.52
CA GLU A 618 -35.47 -26.51 14.25
C GLU A 618 -35.06 -26.64 15.73
N ARG A 619 -33.87 -26.12 16.08
CA ARG A 619 -33.67 -25.71 17.46
C ARG A 619 -34.36 -24.35 17.57
N ARG A 620 -35.48 -24.28 18.30
CA ARG A 620 -36.11 -23.05 18.75
C ARG A 620 -35.04 -22.20 19.46
N ARG A 621 -34.43 -21.23 18.72
CA ARG A 621 -33.47 -20.28 19.28
C ARG A 621 -34.26 -19.06 19.70
N GLN A 622 -33.92 -18.51 20.88
CA GLN A 622 -34.36 -17.20 21.33
C GLN A 622 -34.26 -16.17 20.20
N PRO A 623 -35.14 -15.18 20.08
CA PRO A 623 -35.09 -14.16 19.07
C PRO A 623 -33.74 -13.47 19.13
N ARG A 624 -32.91 -13.70 18.10
CA ARG A 624 -31.61 -13.04 17.97
C ARG A 624 -31.84 -11.58 17.66
N ARG A 625 -31.13 -10.68 18.33
CA ARG A 625 -31.10 -9.25 17.96
C ARG A 625 -30.61 -9.16 16.50
N PRO A 626 -31.26 -8.31 15.65
CA PRO A 626 -30.72 -8.00 14.32
C PRO A 626 -29.30 -7.46 14.45
N ASP A 627 -28.42 -7.77 13.50
CA ASP A 627 -27.04 -7.24 13.49
C ASP A 627 -27.01 -5.78 13.05
N VAL A 628 -27.99 -5.32 12.28
CA VAL A 628 -28.18 -3.90 11.95
C VAL A 628 -29.66 -3.53 11.85
N ILE A 629 -29.99 -2.34 12.35
CA ILE A 629 -31.29 -1.68 12.13
C ILE A 629 -30.99 -0.22 11.72
N TRP A 630 -31.69 0.21 10.69
CA TRP A 630 -31.60 1.58 10.18
C TRP A 630 -32.83 2.38 10.62
N TRP A 631 -32.62 3.47 11.32
CA TRP A 631 -33.68 4.24 11.94
C TRP A 631 -33.85 5.61 11.28
N HIS A 632 -35.13 5.99 11.05
CA HIS A 632 -35.52 7.35 10.73
C HIS A 632 -35.46 8.23 11.98
N PRO A 633 -35.21 9.55 11.88
CA PRO A 633 -35.17 10.45 13.08
C PRO A 633 -36.40 10.40 13.97
N ASP A 634 -37.60 10.07 13.46
CA ASP A 634 -38.80 9.90 14.24
C ASP A 634 -38.89 8.60 15.09
N GLY A 635 -37.89 7.74 15.03
CA GLY A 635 -37.78 6.50 15.80
C GLY A 635 -38.39 5.25 15.14
N ARG A 636 -38.86 5.33 13.90
CA ARG A 636 -39.26 4.15 13.11
C ARG A 636 -38.12 3.61 12.27
N ALA A 637 -38.17 2.36 11.88
CA ALA A 637 -37.22 1.80 10.91
C ALA A 637 -37.39 2.44 9.51
N LEU A 638 -36.27 2.66 8.80
CA LEU A 638 -36.28 3.15 7.42
C LEU A 638 -36.95 2.15 6.48
N GLN A 639 -37.80 2.64 5.56
CA GLN A 639 -38.54 1.82 4.61
C GLN A 639 -38.70 2.52 3.25
N GLY A 640 -38.72 1.75 2.16
CA GLY A 640 -39.10 2.21 0.84
C GLY A 640 -38.42 3.53 0.41
N ALA A 641 -39.21 4.58 0.21
CA ALA A 641 -38.74 5.88 -0.24
C ALA A 641 -37.85 6.64 0.75
N ASP A 642 -37.74 6.21 2.02
CA ASP A 642 -36.83 6.84 2.98
C ASP A 642 -35.36 6.73 2.57
N TRP A 643 -35.01 5.78 1.72
CA TRP A 643 -33.66 5.51 1.30
C TRP A 643 -33.12 6.48 0.23
N SER A 644 -34.00 7.09 -0.55
CA SER A 644 -33.62 7.95 -1.67
C SER A 644 -34.50 9.20 -1.77
N GLY A 645 -34.00 10.24 -2.44
CA GLY A 645 -34.78 11.44 -2.78
C GLY A 645 -35.18 12.33 -1.60
N CYS A 646 -34.57 12.16 -0.42
CA CYS A 646 -34.93 12.89 0.80
C CYS A 646 -34.26 14.25 0.87
N THR A 647 -35.01 15.29 1.24
CA THR A 647 -34.48 16.61 1.58
C THR A 647 -33.73 16.59 2.93
N GLN A 648 -34.04 15.66 3.81
CA GLN A 648 -33.40 15.41 5.09
C GLN A 648 -32.66 14.07 5.03
N ARG A 649 -31.33 14.08 5.21
CA ARG A 649 -30.47 12.88 5.13
C ARG A 649 -30.16 12.25 6.49
N ALA A 650 -30.53 12.90 7.58
CA ALA A 650 -30.33 12.41 8.94
C ALA A 650 -30.87 10.98 9.12
N MET A 651 -30.10 10.11 9.77
CA MET A 651 -30.52 8.74 10.09
C MET A 651 -29.74 8.20 11.29
N ALA A 652 -30.25 7.10 11.90
CA ALA A 652 -29.47 6.38 12.88
C ALA A 652 -29.24 4.93 12.46
N ILE A 653 -28.11 4.35 12.93
CA ILE A 653 -27.69 2.99 12.65
C ILE A 653 -27.46 2.26 13.98
N GLN A 654 -28.25 1.25 14.25
CA GLN A 654 -28.04 0.39 15.40
C GLN A 654 -27.32 -0.88 14.97
N LEU A 655 -26.19 -1.16 15.61
CA LEU A 655 -25.34 -2.34 15.36
C LEU A 655 -25.30 -3.23 16.60
N SER A 656 -25.39 -4.54 16.41
CA SER A 656 -25.27 -5.53 17.46
C SER A 656 -24.54 -6.77 16.97
N ASP A 657 -23.70 -7.39 17.78
CA ASP A 657 -23.18 -8.72 17.43
C ASP A 657 -24.10 -9.82 17.97
N PRO A 658 -24.90 -10.49 17.12
CA PRO A 658 -25.80 -11.54 17.57
C PRO A 658 -25.09 -12.80 18.07
N ARG A 659 -23.76 -12.91 17.92
CA ARG A 659 -22.96 -14.00 18.49
C ARG A 659 -22.52 -13.73 19.92
N ASP A 660 -22.47 -12.47 20.30
CA ASP A 660 -22.19 -12.00 21.67
C ASP A 660 -23.38 -11.18 22.20
N PRO A 661 -24.41 -11.82 22.74
CA PRO A 661 -25.57 -11.13 23.29
C PRO A 661 -25.23 -10.26 24.52
N GLN A 662 -24.07 -10.46 25.11
CA GLN A 662 -23.59 -9.68 26.27
C GLN A 662 -22.80 -8.42 25.84
N ALA A 663 -22.31 -8.38 24.59
CA ALA A 663 -21.66 -7.20 24.07
C ALA A 663 -22.62 -6.02 23.96
N ALA A 664 -22.12 -4.82 24.22
CA ALA A 664 -22.88 -3.59 24.03
C ALA A 664 -23.29 -3.44 22.56
N SER A 665 -24.54 -3.04 22.33
CA SER A 665 -24.98 -2.55 21.02
C SER A 665 -24.53 -1.11 20.84
N ALA A 666 -24.21 -0.74 19.60
CA ALA A 666 -23.85 0.61 19.22
C ALA A 666 -25.00 1.29 18.47
N LEU A 667 -25.28 2.55 18.75
CA LEU A 667 -26.21 3.40 18.03
C LEU A 667 -25.48 4.62 17.50
N LEU A 668 -25.39 4.73 16.20
CA LEU A 668 -24.77 5.85 15.50
C LEU A 668 -25.87 6.81 15.04
N LEU A 669 -25.80 8.06 15.44
CA LEU A 669 -26.75 9.11 15.04
C LEU A 669 -26.03 10.05 14.09
N LEU A 670 -26.48 10.16 12.83
CA LEU A 670 -25.81 10.90 11.77
C LEU A 670 -26.67 12.07 11.32
N GLN A 671 -26.13 13.29 11.39
CA GLN A 671 -26.73 14.50 10.85
C GLN A 671 -25.77 15.18 9.85
N PRO A 672 -25.84 14.86 8.56
CA PRO A 672 -24.95 15.46 7.56
C PRO A 672 -25.38 16.86 7.10
N ASP A 673 -26.63 17.25 7.36
CA ASP A 673 -27.18 18.54 6.89
C ASP A 673 -26.71 19.70 7.75
N SER A 674 -26.82 20.93 7.24
CA SER A 674 -26.36 22.16 7.88
C SER A 674 -27.26 22.67 9.02
N THR A 675 -28.35 21.95 9.34
CA THR A 675 -29.25 22.27 10.43
C THR A 675 -29.27 21.14 11.44
N PRO A 676 -29.46 21.42 12.75
CA PRO A 676 -29.64 20.38 13.78
C PRO A 676 -30.85 19.49 13.47
N CYS A 677 -30.83 18.25 13.96
CA CYS A 677 -31.94 17.32 13.81
C CYS A 677 -32.28 16.64 15.15
N ARG A 678 -33.56 16.55 15.46
CA ARG A 678 -34.03 15.80 16.62
C ARG A 678 -34.28 14.34 16.28
N PHE A 679 -33.73 13.45 17.10
CA PHE A 679 -33.90 12.01 17.00
C PHE A 679 -34.71 11.48 18.19
N ARG A 680 -35.66 10.64 17.90
CA ARG A 680 -36.27 9.77 18.90
C ARG A 680 -35.44 8.49 18.99
N LEU A 681 -34.83 8.28 20.17
CA LEU A 681 -33.98 7.09 20.36
C LEU A 681 -34.84 5.81 20.38
N PRO A 682 -34.32 4.71 19.78
CA PRO A 682 -34.95 3.40 19.87
C PRO A 682 -34.94 2.90 21.31
N PRO A 683 -35.80 1.91 21.67
CA PRO A 683 -35.84 1.33 23.02
C PRO A 683 -34.46 0.84 23.46
N GLY A 684 -34.02 1.21 24.67
CA GLY A 684 -32.71 0.84 25.24
C GLY A 684 -32.23 1.89 26.25
N GLN A 685 -31.15 1.59 26.95
CA GLN A 685 -30.47 2.54 27.84
C GLN A 685 -29.20 3.04 27.12
N TRP A 686 -29.38 4.08 26.34
CA TRP A 686 -28.32 4.64 25.52
C TRP A 686 -27.50 5.69 26.26
N VAL A 687 -26.18 5.49 26.30
CA VAL A 687 -25.21 6.43 26.87
C VAL A 687 -24.26 6.87 25.78
N ALA A 688 -24.03 8.16 25.63
CA ALA A 688 -23.09 8.67 24.64
C ALA A 688 -21.65 8.24 24.99
N ALA A 689 -20.94 7.71 24.01
CA ALA A 689 -19.56 7.26 24.10
C ALA A 689 -18.61 8.18 23.31
N ALA A 690 -19.07 8.75 22.19
CA ALA A 690 -18.30 9.71 21.41
C ALA A 690 -19.21 10.68 20.65
N ALA A 691 -18.66 11.86 20.31
CA ALA A 691 -19.32 12.89 19.53
C ALA A 691 -18.35 13.62 18.61
N SER A 692 -18.66 13.67 17.30
CA SER A 692 -17.76 14.30 16.33
C SER A 692 -17.77 15.83 16.36
N HIS A 693 -18.73 16.45 17.01
CA HIS A 693 -18.78 17.91 17.13
C HIS A 693 -17.83 18.46 18.21
N THR A 694 -17.35 17.63 19.12
CA THR A 694 -16.38 18.02 20.14
C THR A 694 -14.94 17.87 19.65
N PRO A 695 -14.00 18.68 20.12
CA PRO A 695 -12.62 18.66 19.62
C PRO A 695 -11.89 17.31 19.77
N GLU A 696 -12.01 16.67 20.95
CA GLU A 696 -11.34 15.41 21.26
C GLU A 696 -12.22 14.16 21.09
N GLY A 697 -13.48 14.35 20.65
CA GLY A 697 -14.43 13.26 20.43
C GLY A 697 -15.18 12.80 21.66
N ALA A 698 -14.85 13.25 22.86
CA ALA A 698 -15.59 12.93 24.09
C ALA A 698 -16.99 13.58 24.08
N PRO A 699 -18.03 12.88 24.56
CA PRO A 699 -19.39 13.43 24.59
C PRO A 699 -19.49 14.61 25.58
N ASP A 700 -20.30 15.60 25.23
CA ASP A 700 -20.66 16.74 26.09
C ASP A 700 -22.10 16.66 26.61
N ALA A 701 -22.56 17.73 27.32
CA ALA A 701 -23.90 17.78 27.86
C ALA A 701 -25.00 17.73 26.78
N ALA A 702 -24.71 18.18 25.55
CA ALA A 702 -25.66 18.12 24.44
C ALA A 702 -25.93 16.67 23.98
N CYS A 703 -25.10 15.71 24.36
CA CYS A 703 -25.27 14.29 24.08
C CYS A 703 -26.19 13.56 25.07
N THR A 704 -26.88 14.28 25.97
CA THR A 704 -27.77 13.69 26.98
C THR A 704 -29.22 13.68 26.46
N PRO A 705 -29.86 12.50 26.34
CA PRO A 705 -31.25 12.42 25.92
C PRO A 705 -32.19 13.09 26.93
N THR A 706 -33.28 13.68 26.44
CA THR A 706 -34.38 14.14 27.27
C THR A 706 -35.13 12.96 27.93
N PRO A 707 -35.87 13.16 29.06
CA PRO A 707 -36.60 12.08 29.75
C PRO A 707 -37.62 11.34 28.88
N ASP A 708 -38.13 11.98 27.84
CA ASP A 708 -39.07 11.41 26.87
C ASP A 708 -38.35 10.73 25.65
N GLY A 709 -37.04 10.59 25.74
CA GLY A 709 -36.21 9.80 24.77
C GLY A 709 -35.88 10.54 23.48
N TRP A 710 -35.85 11.87 23.49
CA TRP A 710 -35.37 12.66 22.36
C TRP A 710 -33.95 13.18 22.58
N LEU A 711 -33.20 13.26 21.48
CA LEU A 711 -31.88 13.87 21.46
C LEU A 711 -31.75 14.79 20.24
N GLU A 712 -31.26 16.01 20.43
CA GLU A 712 -30.94 16.92 19.33
C GLU A 712 -29.48 16.74 18.92
N ILE A 713 -29.26 16.39 17.64
CA ILE A 713 -27.94 16.20 17.07
C ILE A 713 -27.51 17.48 16.37
N PRO A 714 -26.34 18.05 16.68
CA PRO A 714 -25.82 19.22 16.00
C PRO A 714 -25.67 18.99 14.49
N ALA A 715 -25.75 20.06 13.71
CA ALA A 715 -25.50 20.03 12.28
C ALA A 715 -24.14 19.43 11.97
N GLN A 716 -24.06 18.67 10.87
CA GLN A 716 -22.81 18.09 10.33
C GLN A 716 -22.03 17.31 11.42
N SER A 717 -22.73 16.43 12.12
CA SER A 717 -22.12 15.65 13.22
C SER A 717 -22.63 14.21 13.28
N LEU A 718 -21.82 13.39 13.96
CA LEU A 718 -22.09 12.00 14.29
C LEU A 718 -21.92 11.80 15.79
N ILE A 719 -22.88 11.13 16.44
CA ILE A 719 -22.80 10.72 17.85
C ILE A 719 -22.86 9.20 17.91
N LEU A 720 -21.92 8.59 18.65
CA LEU A 720 -21.95 7.18 19.01
C LEU A 720 -22.50 7.02 20.42
N MET A 721 -23.52 6.19 20.56
CA MET A 721 -24.07 5.77 21.85
C MET A 721 -23.95 4.26 22.03
N LEU A 722 -23.81 3.80 23.26
CA LEU A 722 -23.75 2.40 23.65
C LEU A 722 -24.92 2.07 24.60
N ASP A 723 -25.47 0.86 24.49
CA ASP A 723 -26.59 0.42 25.36
C ASP A 723 -26.14 -0.11 26.74
N LYS A 724 -24.79 -0.27 26.92
CA LYS A 724 -24.18 -0.56 28.22
C LYS A 724 -22.98 0.36 28.42
N PRO A 725 -22.89 1.05 29.59
CA PRO A 725 -21.70 1.81 29.89
C PRO A 725 -20.47 0.88 30.00
N ILE A 726 -19.33 1.35 29.56
CA ILE A 726 -18.03 0.70 29.85
C ILE A 726 -17.85 0.75 31.36
N GLY A 727 -17.63 -0.39 32.03
CA GLY A 727 -17.42 -0.44 33.48
C GLY A 727 -16.20 0.40 33.88
N PRO A 728 -16.18 1.04 35.05
CA PRO A 728 -15.02 1.75 35.55
C PRO A 728 -13.86 0.72 35.78
N GLY A 729 -12.90 0.67 34.87
CA GLY A 729 -11.80 -0.28 34.86
C GLY A 729 -11.47 -0.88 33.47
N GLU A 730 -12.35 -0.73 32.48
CA GLU A 730 -12.02 -1.03 31.08
C GLU A 730 -11.51 0.26 30.41
N ASP A 731 -10.36 0.73 30.89
CA ASP A 731 -9.64 1.81 30.22
C ASP A 731 -9.30 1.38 28.79
N ALA A 732 -9.46 2.28 27.84
CA ALA A 732 -9.15 2.13 26.42
C ALA A 732 -7.65 1.82 26.14
N HIS A 733 -6.88 1.55 27.16
CA HIS A 733 -5.49 1.07 27.14
C HIS A 733 -5.40 -0.46 27.39
N VAL A 734 -6.19 -1.25 26.67
CA VAL A 734 -5.91 -2.68 26.61
C VAL A 734 -4.68 -2.87 25.73
N ALA A 735 -3.52 -2.98 26.37
CA ALA A 735 -2.37 -3.59 25.75
C ALA A 735 -2.81 -4.97 25.18
N PRO A 736 -2.37 -5.35 23.99
CA PRO A 736 -2.71 -6.66 23.46
C PRO A 736 -2.22 -7.70 24.49
N GLU A 737 -3.15 -8.53 25.00
CA GLU A 737 -2.76 -9.70 25.76
C GLU A 737 -1.81 -10.54 24.90
N PRO A 738 -0.66 -10.95 25.41
CA PRO A 738 0.18 -11.89 24.69
C PRO A 738 -0.64 -13.17 24.51
N LEU A 739 -0.88 -13.57 23.25
CA LEU A 739 -1.47 -14.84 22.90
C LEU A 739 -0.58 -15.94 23.53
N THR A 740 -1.01 -16.47 24.67
CA THR A 740 -0.37 -17.66 25.26
C THR A 740 -0.56 -18.81 24.25
N ALA A 741 0.52 -19.21 23.64
CA ALA A 741 0.60 -20.42 22.84
C ALA A 741 0.30 -21.62 23.75
N THR A 742 -0.96 -22.09 23.76
CA THR A 742 -1.25 -23.43 24.23
C THR A 742 -0.73 -24.40 23.17
N GLY A 743 0.46 -24.93 23.42
CA GLY A 743 1.08 -25.97 22.63
C GLY A 743 0.23 -27.25 22.66
N ALA A 744 -0.11 -27.73 21.49
CA ALA A 744 -0.34 -29.14 21.24
C ALA A 744 0.24 -29.45 19.85
N THR A 745 1.47 -29.90 19.84
CA THR A 745 2.10 -30.57 18.70
C THR A 745 1.42 -31.93 18.50
N PRO A 746 0.87 -32.22 17.33
CA PRO A 746 0.56 -33.63 17.01
C PRO A 746 1.84 -34.33 16.59
N ALA A 747 2.12 -35.44 17.25
CA ALA A 747 3.23 -36.35 16.95
C ALA A 747 3.09 -36.87 15.51
N VAL A 748 4.16 -36.78 14.74
CA VAL A 748 4.33 -37.42 13.44
C VAL A 748 4.76 -38.88 13.72
N PRO A 749 4.09 -39.92 13.17
CA PRO A 749 4.65 -41.26 13.14
C PRO A 749 5.64 -41.38 11.97
N GLY A 750 6.87 -41.75 12.24
CA GLY A 750 7.85 -42.23 11.25
C GLY A 750 7.81 -43.73 11.13
N PRO A 751 8.65 -44.32 10.26
CA PRO A 751 9.08 -43.97 8.92
C PRO A 751 8.23 -44.64 7.81
#